data_5f9bcea2cfc39faa24c491a0477e9f4d
#
_entry.id   5f9bcea2cfc39faa24c491a0477e9f4d
#
_cell.length_a   1.000
_cell.length_b   1.000
_cell.length_c   1.000
_cell.angle_alpha   90.00
_cell.angle_beta   90.00
_cell.angle_gamma   90.00
#
_symmetry.space_group_name_H-M   'P 1'
#
loop_
_entity.id
_entity.type
_entity.pdbx_description
1 polymer ?
#
loop_
_entity_poly.entity_id
_entity_poly.type
_entity_poly.pdbx_seq_one_letter_code
_entity_poly.pdbx_strand_id
1 'polypeptide(L)'
;MKDHHQTLNLRRARSALSILALVYAFAAGLRTLGDFDLGWQLATGRWIVQHGRIPFTDVFSYTAAGTEWIYPFLSQLVLYLSYAIGGYYFLSWLGAAACVGTVALLLHRSSTAGVILTIVSVPLIGACTPPRAEMFTAVLFVAYVSLLWHYHRSGEAPLWLLPVLMCLWVNLHLGFIAGLAMCGAYVLLELEDTIAPSRRPGALLRLKKAGPWLLATLAVTFVNPWGWRIYVAIERQRSIVQTHSLWISEWQGLRLTPAAFAKVLAWRDPDSAVFWLMIAASVAVLCALAKRKFVPALLLAGAIYLVIHAVRMEACFATITVVIGGTFLSETTSTVRKQIASRYEISSRHLAFAAIASISLITSVVGFRGHDLVTNRVYLSAPFAFSIFGAGQSPWAPEGAAAFVLKEQLPRNLFHDFNSGGFVVWNLSPAYPDYIDGRSVPFGGSLLMRNSSLLEQSLDSEAWRSEADTRGINTMLLSMDFEAGNALRSLGSYCDARQWRPVFLDAFGAVFLRVVPATTDLVHRLQIDCKTVQFADPPPTASTAKQFRYLLNAGTILVVVDRNAEAIERLEKAERIFAENAFLHYAKGVALGNMGFPEDSEREFLISTKLGSTDDAPVALARMYDHDGRYAEEAQVLKSAADRASRPHWLYLMLGKVELKLGHADLALAAFQKAEKESPFRGEAYSLGTEFRSQVEAGKQRAMESTSKK
;
A
#
# COMPACT_ATOMS: atom_id res chain seq x y z
N MET A 1 -49.98 -7.73 13.62
CA MET A 1 -49.19 -6.84 14.51
C MET A 1 -47.79 -7.36 14.81
N LYS A 2 -47.56 -8.63 15.18
CA LYS A 2 -46.22 -9.17 15.47
C LYS A 2 -45.23 -9.09 14.26
N ASP A 3 -45.70 -9.42 13.05
CA ASP A 3 -44.86 -9.35 11.84
C ASP A 3 -44.47 -7.92 11.44
N HIS A 4 -45.35 -6.96 11.68
CA HIS A 4 -45.08 -5.55 11.39
C HIS A 4 -44.00 -4.97 12.33
N HIS A 5 -44.05 -5.34 13.61
CA HIS A 5 -43.00 -4.94 14.58
C HIS A 5 -41.66 -5.60 14.28
N GLN A 6 -41.60 -6.86 13.84
CA GLN A 6 -40.34 -7.51 13.47
C GLN A 6 -39.73 -6.89 12.22
N THR A 7 -40.52 -6.58 11.21
CA THR A 7 -40.02 -5.91 9.99
C THR A 7 -39.52 -4.50 10.27
N LEU A 8 -40.18 -3.76 11.17
CA LEU A 8 -39.77 -2.40 11.58
C LEU A 8 -38.44 -2.44 12.33
N ASN A 9 -38.25 -3.40 13.25
CA ASN A 9 -37.01 -3.54 14.00
C ASN A 9 -35.81 -3.96 13.12
N LEU A 10 -36.02 -4.83 12.14
CA LEU A 10 -34.99 -5.21 11.16
C LEU A 10 -34.57 -4.02 10.27
N ARG A 11 -35.52 -3.19 9.85
CA ARG A 11 -35.24 -1.97 9.10
C ARG A 11 -34.43 -0.97 9.93
N ARG A 12 -34.80 -0.74 11.19
CA ARG A 12 -34.07 0.14 12.12
C ARG A 12 -32.65 -0.36 12.36
N ALA A 13 -32.46 -1.65 12.62
CA ALA A 13 -31.14 -2.26 12.79
C ALA A 13 -30.27 -2.10 11.55
N ARG A 14 -30.83 -2.33 10.35
CA ARG A 14 -30.12 -2.13 9.08
C ARG A 14 -29.73 -0.66 8.89
N SER A 15 -30.63 0.30 9.18
CA SER A 15 -30.31 1.72 9.08
C SER A 15 -29.20 2.11 10.05
N ALA A 16 -29.22 1.64 11.29
CA ALA A 16 -28.19 1.89 12.28
C ALA A 16 -26.82 1.35 11.84
N LEU A 17 -26.77 0.10 11.32
CA LEU A 17 -25.54 -0.49 10.78
C LEU A 17 -25.05 0.27 9.54
N SER A 18 -25.94 0.77 8.69
CA SER A 18 -25.54 1.59 7.54
C SER A 18 -24.95 2.93 7.95
N ILE A 19 -25.52 3.58 8.96
CA ILE A 19 -24.94 4.83 9.52
C ILE A 19 -23.58 4.53 10.15
N LEU A 20 -23.45 3.44 10.91
CA LEU A 20 -22.19 3.01 11.49
C LEU A 20 -21.12 2.79 10.39
N ALA A 21 -21.47 2.14 9.28
CA ALA A 21 -20.57 1.94 8.13
C ALA A 21 -20.09 3.28 7.53
N LEU A 22 -20.98 4.26 7.39
CA LEU A 22 -20.64 5.58 6.84
C LEU A 22 -19.73 6.38 7.78
N VAL A 23 -20.00 6.35 9.10
CA VAL A 23 -19.14 6.98 10.11
C VAL A 23 -17.76 6.33 10.13
N TYR A 24 -17.71 5.00 10.06
CA TYR A 24 -16.45 4.27 10.00
C TYR A 24 -15.68 4.56 8.71
N ALA A 25 -16.37 4.62 7.56
CA ALA A 25 -15.78 5.00 6.28
C ALA A 25 -15.20 6.42 6.30
N PHE A 26 -15.90 7.36 6.94
CA PHE A 26 -15.41 8.71 7.12
C PHE A 26 -14.12 8.72 7.97
N ALA A 27 -14.09 8.00 9.09
CA ALA A 27 -12.89 7.90 9.93
C ALA A 27 -11.72 7.23 9.19
N ALA A 28 -11.97 6.20 8.38
CA ALA A 28 -10.95 5.51 7.59
C ALA A 28 -10.43 6.35 6.41
N GLY A 29 -11.29 7.19 5.82
CA GLY A 29 -10.94 8.03 4.67
C GLY A 29 -10.30 9.37 5.05
N LEU A 30 -10.55 9.91 6.26
CA LEU A 30 -10.00 11.19 6.68
C LEU A 30 -8.59 11.03 7.25
N ARG A 31 -7.61 11.27 6.40
CA ARG A 31 -6.19 11.16 6.77
C ARG A 31 -5.34 12.22 6.08
N THR A 32 -4.19 12.51 6.68
CA THR A 32 -3.17 13.36 6.05
C THR A 32 -2.58 12.69 4.81
N LEU A 33 -2.13 13.49 3.87
CA LEU A 33 -1.70 13.05 2.55
C LEU A 33 -0.21 12.78 2.54
N GLY A 34 0.15 11.50 2.47
CA GLY A 34 1.52 11.00 2.38
C GLY A 34 1.80 10.17 1.13
N ASP A 35 0.87 10.18 0.15
CA ASP A 35 1.04 9.41 -1.08
C ASP A 35 2.12 10.03 -1.98
N PHE A 36 3.08 9.22 -2.41
CA PHE A 36 4.22 9.64 -3.22
C PHE A 36 3.83 10.09 -4.63
N ASP A 37 2.70 9.59 -5.15
CA ASP A 37 2.21 9.92 -6.49
C ASP A 37 1.42 11.22 -6.54
N LEU A 38 0.91 11.71 -5.40
CA LEU A 38 0.07 12.91 -5.38
C LEU A 38 0.81 14.12 -5.96
N GLY A 39 2.08 14.27 -5.64
CA GLY A 39 2.86 15.45 -6.05
C GLY A 39 2.97 15.62 -7.56
N TRP A 40 3.33 14.58 -8.30
CA TRP A 40 3.41 14.67 -9.77
C TRP A 40 2.02 14.85 -10.41
N GLN A 41 0.95 14.31 -9.79
CA GLN A 41 -0.42 14.52 -10.30
C GLN A 41 -0.85 15.97 -10.13
N LEU A 42 -0.56 16.59 -8.98
CA LEU A 42 -0.81 18.01 -8.74
C LEU A 42 0.01 18.89 -9.69
N ALA A 43 1.29 18.58 -9.88
CA ALA A 43 2.17 19.33 -10.79
C ALA A 43 1.67 19.27 -12.23
N THR A 44 1.20 18.10 -12.68
CA THR A 44 0.62 17.96 -14.03
C THR A 44 -0.67 18.76 -14.17
N GLY A 45 -1.56 18.70 -13.19
CA GLY A 45 -2.78 19.53 -13.19
C GLY A 45 -2.46 21.01 -13.25
N ARG A 46 -1.46 21.46 -12.46
CA ARG A 46 -0.93 22.85 -12.50
C ARG A 46 -0.41 23.20 -13.89
N TRP A 47 0.39 22.32 -14.49
CA TRP A 47 0.95 22.53 -15.81
C TRP A 47 -0.14 22.68 -16.88
N ILE A 48 -1.16 21.80 -16.86
CA ILE A 48 -2.32 21.87 -17.77
C ILE A 48 -3.03 23.22 -17.67
N VAL A 49 -3.32 23.69 -16.45
CA VAL A 49 -3.99 24.97 -16.23
C VAL A 49 -3.13 26.15 -16.72
N GLN A 50 -1.82 26.12 -16.48
CA GLN A 50 -0.89 27.19 -16.87
C GLN A 50 -0.70 27.28 -18.38
N HIS A 51 -0.69 26.14 -19.09
CA HIS A 51 -0.38 26.09 -20.53
C HIS A 51 -1.61 25.93 -21.42
N GLY A 52 -2.79 25.66 -20.86
CA GLY A 52 -4.03 25.45 -21.61
C GLY A 52 -4.02 24.23 -22.53
N ARG A 53 -3.11 23.26 -22.31
CA ARG A 53 -2.94 22.05 -23.11
C ARG A 53 -2.51 20.86 -22.26
N ILE A 54 -2.72 19.66 -22.76
CA ILE A 54 -2.29 18.41 -22.11
C ILE A 54 -0.86 18.07 -22.53
N PRO A 55 0.06 17.69 -21.63
CA PRO A 55 1.39 17.22 -22.01
C PRO A 55 1.30 15.81 -22.63
N PHE A 56 1.87 15.63 -23.83
CA PHE A 56 1.97 14.33 -24.50
C PHE A 56 3.34 13.68 -24.32
N THR A 57 4.27 14.43 -23.77
CA THR A 57 5.64 14.00 -23.44
C THR A 57 5.98 14.43 -22.02
N ASP A 58 6.99 13.81 -21.43
CA ASP A 58 7.48 14.22 -20.12
C ASP A 58 8.07 15.65 -20.17
N VAL A 59 7.60 16.49 -19.22
CA VAL A 59 7.95 17.91 -19.10
C VAL A 59 8.62 18.24 -17.76
N PHE A 60 8.82 17.25 -16.89
CA PHE A 60 9.27 17.47 -15.51
C PHE A 60 10.68 16.95 -15.27
N SER A 61 11.10 15.85 -15.92
CA SER A 61 12.36 15.20 -15.63
C SER A 61 13.45 15.55 -16.64
N TYR A 62 14.71 15.47 -16.20
CA TYR A 62 15.85 15.57 -17.10
C TYR A 62 16.37 14.20 -17.56
N THR A 63 15.97 13.14 -16.90
CA THR A 63 16.35 11.75 -17.22
C THR A 63 15.47 11.11 -18.30
N ALA A 64 14.24 11.59 -18.42
CA ALA A 64 13.24 11.10 -19.37
C ALA A 64 12.61 12.23 -20.21
N ALA A 65 13.27 13.38 -20.29
CA ALA A 65 12.76 14.56 -20.99
C ALA A 65 12.33 14.24 -22.43
N GLY A 66 11.12 14.66 -22.79
CA GLY A 66 10.57 14.46 -24.12
C GLY A 66 10.11 13.02 -24.43
N THR A 67 10.24 12.06 -23.51
CA THR A 67 9.67 10.72 -23.71
C THR A 67 8.15 10.79 -23.76
N GLU A 68 7.54 9.92 -24.56
CA GLU A 68 6.10 9.88 -24.69
C GLU A 68 5.44 9.53 -23.36
N TRP A 69 4.42 10.32 -22.99
CA TRP A 69 3.64 10.10 -21.78
C TRP A 69 2.14 10.04 -22.08
N ILE A 70 1.55 8.86 -21.87
CA ILE A 70 0.13 8.61 -22.07
C ILE A 70 -0.47 8.28 -20.69
N TYR A 71 -1.23 9.22 -20.12
CA TYR A 71 -1.88 9.03 -18.84
C TYR A 71 -3.18 9.86 -18.76
N PRO A 72 -4.27 9.35 -18.18
CA PRO A 72 -5.53 10.09 -18.03
C PRO A 72 -5.32 11.44 -17.35
N PHE A 73 -5.76 12.50 -17.99
CA PHE A 73 -5.46 13.87 -17.57
C PHE A 73 -6.48 14.46 -16.58
N LEU A 74 -7.74 13.98 -16.64
CA LEU A 74 -8.84 14.60 -15.91
C LEU A 74 -8.69 14.48 -14.39
N SER A 75 -8.15 13.34 -13.90
CA SER A 75 -7.87 13.17 -12.48
C SER A 75 -6.87 14.20 -11.96
N GLN A 76 -5.81 14.46 -12.73
CA GLN A 76 -4.76 15.41 -12.38
C GLN A 76 -5.31 16.84 -12.31
N LEU A 77 -6.17 17.19 -13.27
CA LEU A 77 -6.85 18.48 -13.29
C LEU A 77 -7.79 18.62 -12.08
N VAL A 78 -8.62 17.62 -11.79
CA VAL A 78 -9.53 17.61 -10.63
C VAL A 78 -8.76 17.73 -9.32
N LEU A 79 -7.68 16.98 -9.15
CA LEU A 79 -6.86 17.02 -7.94
C LEU A 79 -6.20 18.40 -7.77
N TYR A 80 -5.63 18.97 -8.84
CA TYR A 80 -5.02 20.30 -8.77
C TYR A 80 -6.05 21.39 -8.47
N LEU A 81 -7.21 21.39 -9.13
CA LEU A 81 -8.29 22.37 -8.85
C LEU A 81 -8.80 22.23 -7.41
N SER A 82 -8.92 21.01 -6.91
CA SER A 82 -9.27 20.75 -5.51
C SER A 82 -8.21 21.30 -4.55
N TYR A 83 -6.93 21.13 -4.88
CA TYR A 83 -5.83 21.73 -4.13
C TYR A 83 -5.88 23.27 -4.17
N ALA A 84 -6.15 23.85 -5.34
CA ALA A 84 -6.25 25.32 -5.50
C ALA A 84 -7.39 25.94 -4.66
N ILE A 85 -8.45 25.20 -4.37
CA ILE A 85 -9.57 25.65 -3.52
C ILE A 85 -9.19 25.67 -2.04
N GLY A 86 -8.52 24.64 -1.51
CA GLY A 86 -8.30 24.51 -0.07
C GLY A 86 -7.08 23.70 0.32
N GLY A 87 -6.08 23.60 -0.56
CA GLY A 87 -4.80 22.94 -0.30
C GLY A 87 -4.97 21.46 0.04
N TYR A 88 -4.01 20.96 0.79
CA TYR A 88 -4.03 19.57 1.27
C TYR A 88 -5.21 19.24 2.17
N TYR A 89 -5.78 20.23 2.86
CA TYR A 89 -6.97 20.04 3.70
C TYR A 89 -8.17 19.63 2.85
N PHE A 90 -8.43 20.34 1.76
CA PHE A 90 -9.55 20.02 0.87
C PHE A 90 -9.37 18.65 0.20
N LEU A 91 -8.14 18.30 -0.19
CA LEU A 91 -7.84 16.99 -0.75
C LEU A 91 -8.09 15.86 0.26
N SER A 92 -7.73 16.04 1.54
CA SER A 92 -8.05 15.04 2.58
C SER A 92 -9.57 14.82 2.72
N TRP A 93 -10.36 15.89 2.66
CA TRP A 93 -11.82 15.80 2.66
C TRP A 93 -12.37 15.14 1.38
N LEU A 94 -11.73 15.37 0.24
CA LEU A 94 -12.09 14.69 -1.01
C LEU A 94 -11.87 13.18 -0.91
N GLY A 95 -10.76 12.74 -0.33
CA GLY A 95 -10.49 11.32 -0.06
C GLY A 95 -11.52 10.71 0.89
N ALA A 96 -11.85 11.41 1.99
CA ALA A 96 -12.91 10.99 2.90
C ALA A 96 -14.27 10.88 2.20
N ALA A 97 -14.62 11.87 1.36
CA ALA A 97 -15.85 11.85 0.57
C ALA A 97 -15.90 10.69 -0.43
N ALA A 98 -14.77 10.36 -1.07
CA ALA A 98 -14.66 9.21 -1.96
C ALA A 98 -14.86 7.88 -1.21
N CYS A 99 -14.26 7.73 -0.02
CA CYS A 99 -14.46 6.56 0.83
C CYS A 99 -15.93 6.41 1.25
N VAL A 100 -16.53 7.47 1.77
CA VAL A 100 -17.94 7.49 2.18
C VAL A 100 -18.86 7.23 0.98
N GLY A 101 -18.58 7.86 -0.17
CA GLY A 101 -19.35 7.66 -1.41
C GLY A 101 -19.30 6.20 -1.92
N THR A 102 -18.11 5.59 -1.88
CA THR A 102 -17.93 4.18 -2.24
C THR A 102 -18.74 3.26 -1.32
N VAL A 103 -18.65 3.48 0.00
CA VAL A 103 -19.41 2.72 1.01
C VAL A 103 -20.92 2.96 0.86
N ALA A 104 -21.35 4.19 0.61
CA ALA A 104 -22.76 4.52 0.36
C ALA A 104 -23.32 3.81 -0.86
N LEU A 105 -22.55 3.73 -1.95
CA LEU A 105 -22.91 2.96 -3.15
C LEU A 105 -23.02 1.46 -2.86
N LEU A 106 -22.11 0.88 -2.06
CA LEU A 106 -22.19 -0.52 -1.62
C LEU A 106 -23.41 -0.78 -0.73
N LEU A 107 -23.78 0.15 0.12
CA LEU A 107 -24.98 0.05 0.98
C LEU A 107 -26.28 0.20 0.18
N HIS A 108 -26.23 0.89 -0.95
CA HIS A 108 -27.40 1.13 -1.78
C HIS A 108 -27.96 -0.21 -2.28
N ARG A 109 -29.23 -0.50 -1.95
CA ARG A 109 -29.91 -1.75 -2.31
C ARG A 109 -29.25 -3.04 -1.80
N SER A 110 -28.29 -2.96 -0.86
CA SER A 110 -27.63 -4.13 -0.27
C SER A 110 -28.60 -4.97 0.55
N SER A 111 -28.37 -6.28 0.59
CA SER A 111 -29.00 -7.20 1.55
C SER A 111 -28.44 -6.99 2.96
N THR A 112 -29.04 -7.62 3.97
CA THR A 112 -28.48 -7.57 5.35
C THR A 112 -27.05 -8.11 5.42
N ALA A 113 -26.77 -9.23 4.73
CA ALA A 113 -25.41 -9.75 4.61
C ALA A 113 -24.49 -8.75 3.90
N GLY A 114 -24.97 -8.09 2.83
CA GLY A 114 -24.24 -7.05 2.12
C GLY A 114 -23.87 -5.86 3.01
N VAL A 115 -24.75 -5.41 3.92
CA VAL A 115 -24.44 -4.34 4.89
C VAL A 115 -23.31 -4.76 5.82
N ILE A 116 -23.34 -5.98 6.36
CA ILE A 116 -22.28 -6.50 7.23
C ILE A 116 -20.95 -6.58 6.48
N LEU A 117 -20.97 -7.15 5.26
CA LEU A 117 -19.76 -7.22 4.42
C LEU A 117 -19.24 -5.83 4.06
N THR A 118 -20.11 -4.85 3.85
CA THR A 118 -19.71 -3.46 3.61
C THR A 118 -18.95 -2.89 4.82
N ILE A 119 -19.43 -3.13 6.05
CA ILE A 119 -18.70 -2.70 7.26
C ILE A 119 -17.31 -3.34 7.32
N VAL A 120 -17.23 -4.65 7.03
CA VAL A 120 -15.94 -5.37 7.02
C VAL A 120 -15.02 -4.84 5.93
N SER A 121 -15.54 -4.39 4.79
CA SER A 121 -14.76 -3.90 3.66
C SER A 121 -14.20 -2.47 3.83
N VAL A 122 -14.66 -1.71 4.84
CA VAL A 122 -14.25 -0.30 5.03
C VAL A 122 -12.73 -0.11 5.07
N PRO A 123 -11.92 -0.93 5.77
CA PRO A 123 -10.47 -0.77 5.77
C PRO A 123 -9.85 -0.89 4.37
N LEU A 124 -10.29 -1.87 3.56
CA LEU A 124 -9.81 -2.09 2.20
C LEU A 124 -10.18 -0.92 1.27
N ILE A 125 -11.41 -0.42 1.39
CA ILE A 125 -11.88 0.74 0.62
C ILE A 125 -11.11 1.99 1.04
N GLY A 126 -10.92 2.19 2.35
CA GLY A 126 -10.13 3.28 2.89
C GLY A 126 -8.69 3.27 2.36
N ALA A 127 -8.06 2.11 2.24
CA ALA A 127 -6.72 1.96 1.67
C ALA A 127 -6.64 2.41 0.20
N CYS A 128 -7.71 2.23 -0.59
CA CYS A 128 -7.77 2.55 -2.01
C CYS A 128 -8.34 3.95 -2.33
N THR A 129 -8.65 4.78 -1.33
CA THR A 129 -9.25 6.10 -1.51
C THR A 129 -8.38 7.31 -1.07
N PRO A 130 -7.02 7.23 -0.97
CA PRO A 130 -6.21 8.44 -0.95
C PRO A 130 -6.50 9.29 -2.19
N PRO A 131 -6.39 10.62 -2.11
CA PRO A 131 -6.56 11.52 -3.26
C PRO A 131 -5.48 11.32 -4.31
N ARG A 132 -5.69 10.33 -5.15
CA ARG A 132 -4.92 10.04 -6.36
C ARG A 132 -5.85 9.48 -7.42
N ALA A 133 -5.39 9.36 -8.66
CA ALA A 133 -6.22 8.92 -9.79
C ALA A 133 -6.96 7.59 -9.53
N GLU A 134 -6.40 6.69 -8.76
CA GLU A 134 -6.97 5.39 -8.39
C GLU A 134 -8.27 5.50 -7.56
N MET A 135 -8.40 6.56 -6.75
CA MET A 135 -9.60 6.85 -5.96
C MET A 135 -10.88 6.83 -6.82
N PHE A 136 -10.80 7.38 -8.04
CA PHE A 136 -11.94 7.40 -8.96
C PHE A 136 -12.30 5.98 -9.45
N THR A 137 -11.32 5.10 -9.59
CA THR A 137 -11.58 3.70 -9.95
C THR A 137 -12.37 2.99 -8.85
N ALA A 138 -12.04 3.20 -7.57
CA ALA A 138 -12.77 2.59 -6.46
C ALA A 138 -14.27 2.96 -6.51
N VAL A 139 -14.59 4.25 -6.69
CA VAL A 139 -15.98 4.74 -6.77
C VAL A 139 -16.70 4.21 -8.02
N LEU A 140 -16.06 4.34 -9.19
CA LEU A 140 -16.68 3.99 -10.47
C LEU A 140 -16.88 2.47 -10.62
N PHE A 141 -15.94 1.66 -10.11
CA PHE A 141 -16.06 0.21 -10.15
C PHE A 141 -17.27 -0.27 -9.34
N VAL A 142 -17.49 0.28 -8.14
CA VAL A 142 -18.68 -0.03 -7.33
C VAL A 142 -19.95 0.35 -8.08
N ALA A 143 -19.99 1.53 -8.70
CA ALA A 143 -21.14 1.97 -9.48
C ALA A 143 -21.46 1.00 -10.64
N TYR A 144 -20.42 0.57 -11.37
CA TYR A 144 -20.54 -0.38 -12.48
C TYR A 144 -21.05 -1.75 -12.04
N VAL A 145 -20.41 -2.35 -11.04
CA VAL A 145 -20.78 -3.67 -10.53
C VAL A 145 -22.21 -3.64 -9.99
N SER A 146 -22.54 -2.60 -9.21
CA SER A 146 -23.88 -2.45 -8.63
C SER A 146 -24.95 -2.26 -9.71
N LEU A 147 -24.68 -1.46 -10.75
CA LEU A 147 -25.62 -1.20 -11.85
C LEU A 147 -25.89 -2.47 -12.68
N LEU A 148 -24.81 -3.15 -13.11
CA LEU A 148 -24.91 -4.37 -13.92
C LEU A 148 -25.52 -5.52 -13.14
N TRP A 149 -25.15 -5.72 -11.88
CA TRP A 149 -25.72 -6.75 -11.02
C TRP A 149 -27.20 -6.50 -10.73
N HIS A 150 -27.56 -5.24 -10.45
CA HIS A 150 -28.97 -4.88 -10.26
C HIS A 150 -29.79 -5.15 -11.51
N TYR A 151 -29.30 -4.74 -12.69
CA TYR A 151 -29.96 -4.99 -13.96
C TYR A 151 -30.12 -6.48 -14.25
N HIS A 152 -29.10 -7.30 -14.03
CA HIS A 152 -29.18 -8.75 -14.13
C HIS A 152 -30.32 -9.33 -13.27
N ARG A 153 -30.50 -8.80 -12.06
CA ARG A 153 -31.47 -9.29 -11.07
C ARG A 153 -32.88 -8.80 -11.30
N SER A 154 -33.08 -7.57 -11.68
CA SER A 154 -34.38 -6.90 -11.78
C SER A 154 -34.88 -6.72 -13.22
N GLY A 155 -33.98 -6.72 -14.19
CA GLY A 155 -34.28 -6.32 -15.58
C GLY A 155 -34.46 -4.81 -15.77
N GLU A 156 -34.27 -4.02 -14.74
CA GLU A 156 -34.49 -2.57 -14.73
C GLU A 156 -33.28 -1.83 -14.13
N ALA A 157 -32.65 -0.96 -14.92
CA ALA A 157 -31.62 -0.04 -14.48
C ALA A 157 -31.39 1.03 -15.55
N PRO A 158 -30.88 2.21 -15.20
CA PRO A 158 -30.54 3.26 -16.15
C PRO A 158 -29.24 2.94 -16.89
N LEU A 159 -29.28 1.99 -17.85
CA LEU A 159 -28.07 1.49 -18.56
C LEU A 159 -27.35 2.58 -19.36
N TRP A 160 -28.02 3.69 -19.69
CA TRP A 160 -27.39 4.85 -20.32
C TRP A 160 -26.27 5.47 -19.46
N LEU A 161 -26.26 5.21 -18.14
CA LEU A 161 -25.17 5.64 -17.26
C LEU A 161 -23.85 4.91 -17.57
N LEU A 162 -23.89 3.67 -18.11
CA LEU A 162 -22.67 2.92 -18.40
C LEU A 162 -21.70 3.67 -19.32
N PRO A 163 -22.10 4.11 -20.54
CA PRO A 163 -21.21 4.88 -21.40
C PRO A 163 -20.81 6.23 -20.81
N VAL A 164 -21.69 6.91 -20.07
CA VAL A 164 -21.39 8.20 -19.42
C VAL A 164 -20.29 8.01 -18.36
N LEU A 165 -20.46 7.06 -17.47
CA LEU A 165 -19.45 6.76 -16.44
C LEU A 165 -18.15 6.25 -17.07
N MET A 166 -18.19 5.49 -18.16
CA MET A 166 -17.01 5.02 -18.86
C MET A 166 -16.24 6.16 -19.52
N CYS A 167 -16.94 7.11 -20.14
CA CYS A 167 -16.34 8.30 -20.72
C CYS A 167 -15.57 9.13 -19.66
N LEU A 168 -16.14 9.27 -18.49
CA LEU A 168 -15.44 9.89 -17.35
C LEU A 168 -14.26 9.05 -16.91
N TRP A 169 -14.43 7.73 -16.77
CA TRP A 169 -13.42 6.84 -16.21
C TRP A 169 -12.17 6.72 -17.07
N VAL A 170 -12.32 6.59 -18.40
CA VAL A 170 -11.18 6.52 -19.33
C VAL A 170 -10.30 7.78 -19.28
N ASN A 171 -10.87 8.93 -18.93
CA ASN A 171 -10.16 10.19 -18.75
C ASN A 171 -9.65 10.43 -17.31
N LEU A 172 -10.12 9.65 -16.32
CA LEU A 172 -9.72 9.75 -14.92
C LEU A 172 -8.62 8.77 -14.53
N HIS A 173 -8.70 7.49 -14.96
CA HIS A 173 -7.72 6.47 -14.55
C HIS A 173 -7.71 5.26 -15.48
N LEU A 174 -6.53 4.64 -15.68
CA LEU A 174 -6.37 3.42 -16.50
C LEU A 174 -7.17 2.22 -15.99
N GLY A 175 -7.65 2.26 -14.76
CA GLY A 175 -8.53 1.22 -14.16
C GLY A 175 -9.88 1.03 -14.86
N PHE A 176 -10.24 1.85 -15.86
CA PHE A 176 -11.46 1.68 -16.67
C PHE A 176 -11.56 0.30 -17.32
N ILE A 177 -10.42 -0.38 -17.53
CA ILE A 177 -10.38 -1.75 -18.05
C ILE A 177 -11.15 -2.74 -17.16
N ALA A 178 -11.16 -2.51 -15.84
CA ALA A 178 -11.96 -3.32 -14.92
C ALA A 178 -13.47 -3.15 -15.16
N GLY A 179 -13.92 -1.94 -15.56
CA GLY A 179 -15.30 -1.69 -15.97
C GLY A 179 -15.67 -2.44 -17.24
N LEU A 180 -14.79 -2.49 -18.24
CA LEU A 180 -14.99 -3.30 -19.45
C LEU A 180 -15.04 -4.80 -19.13
N ALA A 181 -14.16 -5.28 -18.25
CA ALA A 181 -14.19 -6.67 -17.78
C ALA A 181 -15.53 -7.01 -17.12
N MET A 182 -16.12 -6.10 -16.34
CA MET A 182 -17.43 -6.29 -15.73
C MET A 182 -18.57 -6.27 -16.77
N CYS A 183 -18.47 -5.50 -17.86
CA CYS A 183 -19.39 -5.58 -18.98
C CYS A 183 -19.34 -6.98 -19.64
N GLY A 184 -18.15 -7.53 -19.86
CA GLY A 184 -17.97 -8.91 -20.35
C GLY A 184 -18.54 -9.94 -19.37
N ALA A 185 -18.28 -9.78 -18.07
CA ALA A 185 -18.83 -10.65 -17.03
C ALA A 185 -20.38 -10.62 -17.00
N TYR A 186 -20.99 -9.46 -17.19
CA TYR A 186 -22.43 -9.34 -17.33
C TYR A 186 -22.98 -10.13 -18.54
N VAL A 187 -22.31 -10.06 -19.68
CA VAL A 187 -22.71 -10.88 -20.85
C VAL A 187 -22.65 -12.36 -20.52
N LEU A 188 -21.59 -12.83 -19.83
CA LEU A 188 -21.47 -14.23 -19.41
C LEU A 188 -22.57 -14.64 -18.42
N LEU A 189 -22.98 -13.76 -17.49
CA LEU A 189 -24.12 -14.00 -16.58
C LEU A 189 -25.43 -14.22 -17.33
N GLU A 190 -25.69 -13.39 -18.33
CA GLU A 190 -26.91 -13.54 -19.13
C GLU A 190 -26.86 -14.79 -20.05
N LEU A 191 -25.68 -15.11 -20.61
CA LEU A 191 -25.50 -16.34 -21.39
C LEU A 191 -25.71 -17.59 -20.53
N GLU A 192 -25.22 -17.63 -19.28
CA GLU A 192 -25.49 -18.69 -18.33
C GLU A 192 -27.00 -18.87 -18.11
N ASP A 193 -27.73 -17.77 -17.98
CA ASP A 193 -29.19 -17.82 -17.79
C ASP A 193 -29.95 -18.32 -19.05
N THR A 194 -29.37 -18.22 -20.24
CA THR A 194 -30.00 -18.79 -21.46
C THR A 194 -29.98 -20.32 -21.49
N ILE A 195 -29.10 -20.97 -20.71
CA ILE A 195 -29.02 -22.44 -20.63
C ILE A 195 -30.28 -23.02 -19.99
N ALA A 196 -30.89 -22.33 -19.04
CA ALA A 196 -32.12 -22.77 -18.39
C ALA A 196 -33.35 -22.31 -19.19
N PRO A 197 -34.21 -23.23 -19.71
CA PRO A 197 -35.37 -22.89 -20.55
C PRO A 197 -36.30 -21.84 -19.93
N SER A 198 -36.52 -21.92 -18.61
CA SER A 198 -37.39 -20.98 -17.88
C SER A 198 -36.84 -19.56 -17.76
N ARG A 199 -35.52 -19.38 -17.80
CA ARG A 199 -34.85 -18.08 -17.69
C ARG A 199 -34.42 -17.47 -19.03
N ARG A 200 -34.32 -18.31 -20.06
CA ARG A 200 -33.85 -17.96 -21.40
C ARG A 200 -34.55 -16.75 -22.04
N PRO A 201 -35.90 -16.65 -22.06
CA PRO A 201 -36.56 -15.49 -22.70
C PRO A 201 -36.20 -14.16 -22.00
N GLY A 202 -36.14 -14.15 -20.67
CA GLY A 202 -35.75 -12.97 -19.89
C GLY A 202 -34.29 -12.57 -20.11
N ALA A 203 -33.38 -13.53 -20.15
CA ALA A 203 -31.96 -13.29 -20.39
C ALA A 203 -31.72 -12.71 -21.80
N LEU A 204 -32.34 -13.29 -22.84
CA LEU A 204 -32.23 -12.77 -24.20
C LEU A 204 -32.80 -11.34 -24.32
N LEU A 205 -33.90 -11.05 -23.63
CA LEU A 205 -34.48 -9.70 -23.61
C LEU A 205 -33.54 -8.70 -22.93
N ARG A 206 -32.92 -9.08 -21.77
CA ARG A 206 -31.97 -8.24 -21.09
C ARG A 206 -30.71 -8.00 -21.94
N LEU A 207 -30.16 -9.03 -22.60
CA LEU A 207 -29.05 -8.90 -23.55
C LEU A 207 -29.41 -7.96 -24.72
N LYS A 208 -30.57 -8.12 -25.32
CA LYS A 208 -31.03 -7.25 -26.42
C LYS A 208 -31.13 -5.79 -25.98
N LYS A 209 -31.66 -5.51 -24.80
CA LYS A 209 -31.78 -4.16 -24.25
C LYS A 209 -30.42 -3.56 -23.81
N ALA A 210 -29.53 -4.39 -23.26
CA ALA A 210 -28.20 -3.95 -22.81
C ALA A 210 -27.22 -3.77 -23.97
N GLY A 211 -27.33 -4.55 -25.05
CA GLY A 211 -26.39 -4.59 -26.16
C GLY A 211 -25.97 -3.21 -26.68
N PRO A 212 -26.90 -2.31 -27.05
CA PRO A 212 -26.58 -0.97 -27.52
C PRO A 212 -25.75 -0.16 -26.51
N TRP A 213 -26.06 -0.26 -25.21
CA TRP A 213 -25.35 0.45 -24.15
C TRP A 213 -23.96 -0.13 -23.89
N LEU A 214 -23.80 -1.45 -23.98
CA LEU A 214 -22.49 -2.12 -23.87
C LEU A 214 -21.59 -1.74 -25.06
N LEU A 215 -22.13 -1.70 -26.27
CA LEU A 215 -21.40 -1.22 -27.46
C LEU A 215 -21.02 0.25 -27.35
N ALA A 216 -21.95 1.10 -26.91
CA ALA A 216 -21.67 2.50 -26.62
C ALA A 216 -20.59 2.65 -25.54
N THR A 217 -20.62 1.82 -24.50
CA THR A 217 -19.60 1.80 -23.43
C THR A 217 -18.22 1.46 -23.99
N LEU A 218 -18.12 0.50 -24.90
CA LEU A 218 -16.86 0.18 -25.57
C LEU A 218 -16.40 1.34 -26.49
N ALA A 219 -17.33 1.92 -27.27
CA ALA A 219 -17.01 3.01 -28.20
C ALA A 219 -16.49 4.27 -27.48
N VAL A 220 -17.07 4.65 -26.34
CA VAL A 220 -16.64 5.86 -25.61
C VAL A 220 -15.27 5.72 -24.95
N THR A 221 -14.68 4.52 -24.87
CA THR A 221 -13.29 4.37 -24.42
C THR A 221 -12.28 5.01 -25.35
N PHE A 222 -12.66 5.31 -26.59
CA PHE A 222 -11.84 6.06 -27.54
C PHE A 222 -12.01 7.59 -27.41
N VAL A 223 -12.95 8.05 -26.58
CA VAL A 223 -13.19 9.48 -26.31
C VAL A 223 -12.25 9.97 -25.22
N ASN A 224 -10.98 10.07 -25.56
CA ASN A 224 -9.89 10.58 -24.74
C ASN A 224 -8.81 11.20 -25.66
N PRO A 225 -7.89 12.03 -25.16
CA PRO A 225 -6.89 12.73 -26.00
C PRO A 225 -5.97 11.81 -26.79
N TRP A 226 -5.79 10.56 -26.38
CA TRP A 226 -4.91 9.58 -27.03
C TRP A 226 -5.66 8.57 -27.90
N GLY A 227 -7.00 8.59 -27.91
CA GLY A 227 -7.82 7.62 -28.64
C GLY A 227 -7.48 6.18 -28.26
N TRP A 228 -7.23 5.32 -29.26
CA TRP A 228 -6.87 3.90 -29.03
C TRP A 228 -5.52 3.71 -28.33
N ARG A 229 -4.63 4.71 -28.34
CA ARG A 229 -3.29 4.62 -27.73
C ARG A 229 -3.35 4.49 -26.20
N ILE A 230 -4.49 4.80 -25.57
CA ILE A 230 -4.70 4.56 -24.13
C ILE A 230 -4.52 3.07 -23.77
N TYR A 231 -4.82 2.15 -24.68
CA TYR A 231 -4.60 0.71 -24.49
C TYR A 231 -3.11 0.33 -24.54
N VAL A 232 -2.31 1.07 -25.33
CA VAL A 232 -0.84 0.92 -25.31
C VAL A 232 -0.28 1.31 -23.95
N ALA A 233 -0.82 2.36 -23.34
CA ALA A 233 -0.41 2.75 -21.98
C ALA A 233 -0.69 1.64 -20.95
N ILE A 234 -1.83 0.96 -21.06
CA ILE A 234 -2.16 -0.18 -20.18
C ILE A 234 -1.16 -1.32 -20.36
N GLU A 235 -0.80 -1.65 -21.60
CA GLU A 235 0.17 -2.72 -21.87
C GLU A 235 1.58 -2.36 -21.39
N ARG A 236 2.03 -1.12 -21.59
CA ARG A 236 3.29 -0.62 -21.03
C ARG A 236 3.30 -0.71 -19.51
N GLN A 237 2.22 -0.27 -18.86
CA GLN A 237 2.08 -0.36 -17.41
C GLN A 237 2.12 -1.82 -16.93
N ARG A 238 1.44 -2.73 -17.63
CA ARG A 238 1.44 -4.17 -17.32
C ARG A 238 2.86 -4.75 -17.42
N SER A 239 3.61 -4.40 -18.45
CA SER A 239 4.99 -4.85 -18.65
C SER A 239 5.90 -4.38 -17.49
N ILE A 240 5.78 -3.11 -17.07
CA ILE A 240 6.55 -2.57 -15.95
C ILE A 240 6.17 -3.30 -14.65
N VAL A 241 4.90 -3.52 -14.41
CA VAL A 241 4.43 -4.27 -13.24
C VAL A 241 5.02 -5.67 -13.17
N GLN A 242 5.00 -6.40 -14.29
CA GLN A 242 5.54 -7.77 -14.34
C GLN A 242 7.04 -7.82 -14.03
N THR A 243 7.79 -6.81 -14.44
CA THR A 243 9.24 -6.74 -14.22
C THR A 243 9.63 -6.10 -12.89
N HIS A 244 8.79 -5.22 -12.32
CA HIS A 244 9.13 -4.38 -11.18
C HIS A 244 8.19 -4.52 -9.97
N SER A 245 7.23 -5.46 -10.00
CA SER A 245 6.32 -5.74 -8.88
C SER A 245 7.02 -6.01 -7.55
N LEU A 246 8.28 -6.41 -7.61
CA LEU A 246 9.12 -6.67 -6.45
C LEU A 246 9.53 -5.41 -5.67
N TRP A 247 9.52 -4.25 -6.33
CA TRP A 247 9.96 -2.98 -5.77
C TRP A 247 8.79 -2.11 -5.29
N ILE A 248 7.58 -2.42 -5.75
CA ILE A 248 6.36 -1.68 -5.42
C ILE A 248 5.47 -2.58 -4.56
N SER A 249 5.33 -2.25 -3.28
CA SER A 249 4.60 -3.07 -2.30
C SER A 249 3.14 -3.35 -2.67
N GLU A 250 2.46 -2.38 -3.28
CA GLU A 250 1.05 -2.51 -3.71
C GLU A 250 0.82 -3.59 -4.78
N TRP A 251 1.86 -3.96 -5.52
CA TRP A 251 1.80 -4.97 -6.59
C TRP A 251 2.16 -6.38 -6.12
N GLN A 252 2.56 -6.48 -4.84
CA GLN A 252 2.86 -7.78 -4.23
C GLN A 252 1.57 -8.49 -3.85
N GLY A 253 1.63 -9.83 -3.88
CA GLY A 253 0.54 -10.67 -3.47
C GLY A 253 0.49 -10.88 -1.95
N LEU A 254 -0.68 -11.29 -1.46
CA LEU A 254 -0.84 -11.76 -0.09
C LEU A 254 -0.14 -13.10 0.08
N ARG A 255 0.75 -13.21 1.08
CA ARG A 255 1.32 -14.51 1.46
C ARG A 255 0.33 -15.26 2.36
N LEU A 256 -0.12 -16.42 1.88
CA LEU A 256 -1.04 -17.30 2.62
C LEU A 256 -0.25 -18.25 3.51
N THR A 257 0.38 -17.73 4.55
CA THR A 257 1.08 -18.52 5.58
C THR A 257 0.18 -18.78 6.78
N PRO A 258 0.45 -19.79 7.62
CA PRO A 258 -0.28 -19.97 8.88
C PRO A 258 -0.26 -18.71 9.76
N ALA A 259 0.85 -17.98 9.79
CA ALA A 259 0.99 -16.71 10.50
C ALA A 259 0.09 -15.61 9.93
N ALA A 260 -0.06 -15.55 8.60
CA ALA A 260 -0.98 -14.63 7.94
C ALA A 260 -2.45 -14.98 8.27
N PHE A 261 -2.80 -16.27 8.28
CA PHE A 261 -4.13 -16.69 8.71
C PHE A 261 -4.42 -16.40 10.19
N ALA A 262 -3.41 -16.36 11.05
CA ALA A 262 -3.59 -15.95 12.45
C ALA A 262 -4.10 -14.50 12.57
N LYS A 263 -3.87 -13.64 11.55
CA LYS A 263 -4.46 -12.29 11.47
C LYS A 263 -6.00 -12.31 11.51
N VAL A 264 -6.68 -13.42 11.16
CA VAL A 264 -8.14 -13.56 11.33
C VAL A 264 -8.56 -13.29 12.77
N LEU A 265 -7.72 -13.70 13.74
CA LEU A 265 -7.99 -13.49 15.17
C LEU A 265 -7.57 -12.09 15.66
N ALA A 266 -6.76 -11.38 14.91
CA ALA A 266 -6.32 -10.02 15.21
C ALA A 266 -7.41 -9.00 14.82
N TRP A 267 -8.58 -9.12 15.43
CA TRP A 267 -9.79 -8.38 15.05
C TRP A 267 -9.66 -6.85 15.12
N ARG A 268 -8.69 -6.31 15.86
CA ARG A 268 -8.38 -4.86 15.90
C ARG A 268 -7.52 -4.43 14.71
N ASP A 269 -6.70 -5.34 14.16
CA ASP A 269 -5.86 -5.05 12.99
C ASP A 269 -6.74 -4.87 11.73
N PRO A 270 -6.67 -3.72 11.04
CA PRO A 270 -7.41 -3.49 9.80
C PRO A 270 -7.14 -4.55 8.73
N ASP A 271 -5.94 -5.10 8.67
CA ASP A 271 -5.53 -6.12 7.70
C ASP A 271 -6.31 -7.44 7.88
N SER A 272 -6.90 -7.69 9.05
CA SER A 272 -7.76 -8.87 9.23
C SER A 272 -9.01 -8.85 8.34
N ALA A 273 -9.42 -7.68 7.86
CA ALA A 273 -10.61 -7.51 7.04
C ALA A 273 -10.52 -8.25 5.70
N VAL A 274 -9.35 -8.30 5.07
CA VAL A 274 -9.16 -9.04 3.81
C VAL A 274 -9.41 -10.54 4.03
N PHE A 275 -8.92 -11.12 5.13
CA PHE A 275 -9.12 -12.54 5.45
C PHE A 275 -10.58 -12.86 5.77
N TRP A 276 -11.27 -11.98 6.52
CA TRP A 276 -12.71 -12.16 6.79
C TRP A 276 -13.54 -12.11 5.51
N LEU A 277 -13.22 -11.18 4.60
CA LEU A 277 -13.87 -11.12 3.31
C LEU A 277 -13.53 -12.32 2.43
N MET A 278 -12.29 -12.86 2.47
CA MET A 278 -11.92 -14.07 1.75
C MET A 278 -12.73 -15.29 2.22
N ILE A 279 -12.90 -15.43 3.54
CA ILE A 279 -13.75 -16.48 4.11
C ILE A 279 -15.21 -16.30 3.62
N ALA A 280 -15.76 -15.10 3.71
CA ALA A 280 -17.11 -14.81 3.26
C ALA A 280 -17.30 -15.04 1.75
N ALA A 281 -16.32 -14.62 0.93
CA ALA A 281 -16.31 -14.86 -0.52
C ALA A 281 -16.26 -16.36 -0.85
N SER A 282 -15.43 -17.13 -0.15
CA SER A 282 -15.32 -18.58 -0.31
C SER A 282 -16.65 -19.28 0.02
N VAL A 283 -17.30 -18.89 1.11
CA VAL A 283 -18.66 -19.39 1.43
C VAL A 283 -19.65 -18.98 0.36
N ALA A 284 -19.58 -17.74 -0.14
CA ALA A 284 -20.45 -17.28 -1.22
C ALA A 284 -20.24 -18.06 -2.54
N VAL A 285 -19.00 -18.46 -2.87
CA VAL A 285 -18.69 -19.37 -4.00
C VAL A 285 -19.44 -20.69 -3.82
N LEU A 286 -19.35 -21.31 -2.64
CA LEU A 286 -20.05 -22.57 -2.37
C LEU A 286 -21.59 -22.40 -2.46
N CYS A 287 -22.13 -21.28 -1.96
CA CYS A 287 -23.56 -20.97 -2.07
C CYS A 287 -24.00 -20.79 -3.53
N ALA A 288 -23.19 -20.14 -4.37
CA ALA A 288 -23.46 -19.96 -5.79
C ALA A 288 -23.43 -21.30 -6.54
N LEU A 289 -22.42 -22.14 -6.29
CA LEU A 289 -22.29 -23.49 -6.86
C LEU A 289 -23.45 -24.38 -6.46
N ALA A 290 -23.87 -24.37 -5.18
CA ALA A 290 -25.05 -25.12 -4.71
C ALA A 290 -26.35 -24.73 -5.44
N LYS A 291 -26.42 -23.48 -5.90
CA LYS A 291 -27.55 -22.98 -6.74
C LYS A 291 -27.30 -23.13 -8.24
N ARG A 292 -26.23 -23.83 -8.64
CA ARG A 292 -25.82 -24.02 -10.04
C ARG A 292 -25.63 -22.68 -10.78
N LYS A 293 -25.06 -21.69 -10.12
CA LYS A 293 -24.70 -20.39 -10.66
C LYS A 293 -23.17 -20.29 -10.81
N PHE A 294 -22.65 -20.74 -11.96
CA PHE A 294 -21.23 -20.92 -12.21
C PHE A 294 -20.51 -19.59 -12.47
N VAL A 295 -21.13 -18.67 -13.23
CA VAL A 295 -20.50 -17.38 -13.53
C VAL A 295 -20.32 -16.51 -12.27
N PRO A 296 -21.34 -16.35 -11.39
CA PRO A 296 -21.11 -15.69 -10.09
C PRO A 296 -20.06 -16.37 -9.22
N ALA A 297 -20.00 -17.70 -9.22
CA ALA A 297 -18.97 -18.44 -8.48
C ALA A 297 -17.56 -18.13 -9.05
N LEU A 298 -17.43 -18.10 -10.38
CA LEU A 298 -16.17 -17.76 -11.06
C LEU A 298 -15.74 -16.31 -10.78
N LEU A 299 -16.67 -15.36 -10.77
CA LEU A 299 -16.38 -13.96 -10.45
C LEU A 299 -15.87 -13.80 -9.01
N LEU A 300 -16.49 -14.48 -8.05
CA LEU A 300 -16.04 -14.48 -6.65
C LEU A 300 -14.67 -15.16 -6.49
N ALA A 301 -14.48 -16.32 -7.11
CA ALA A 301 -13.19 -17.02 -7.09
C ALA A 301 -12.08 -16.20 -7.80
N GLY A 302 -12.41 -15.57 -8.92
CA GLY A 302 -11.51 -14.65 -9.62
C GLY A 302 -11.14 -13.43 -8.79
N ALA A 303 -12.07 -12.88 -8.02
CA ALA A 303 -11.81 -11.76 -7.11
C ALA A 303 -10.88 -12.18 -5.96
N ILE A 304 -11.05 -13.38 -5.38
CA ILE A 304 -10.13 -13.96 -4.41
C ILE A 304 -8.74 -14.15 -5.04
N TYR A 305 -8.67 -14.69 -6.26
CA TYR A 305 -7.41 -14.87 -6.97
C TYR A 305 -6.68 -13.53 -7.18
N LEU A 306 -7.39 -12.48 -7.59
CA LEU A 306 -6.80 -11.17 -7.85
C LEU A 306 -6.20 -10.55 -6.58
N VAL A 307 -6.90 -10.59 -5.44
CA VAL A 307 -6.39 -10.02 -4.18
C VAL A 307 -5.21 -10.81 -3.63
N ILE A 308 -5.16 -12.12 -3.83
CA ILE A 308 -4.01 -12.96 -3.45
C ILE A 308 -2.77 -12.57 -4.28
N HIS A 309 -2.93 -12.20 -5.55
CA HIS A 309 -1.80 -11.90 -6.44
C HIS A 309 -1.38 -10.43 -6.44
N ALA A 310 -2.27 -9.50 -6.06
CA ALA A 310 -1.96 -8.07 -5.96
C ALA A 310 -2.86 -7.40 -4.92
N VAL A 311 -2.26 -6.90 -3.84
CA VAL A 311 -2.97 -6.19 -2.76
C VAL A 311 -3.76 -5.00 -3.32
N ARG A 312 -3.25 -4.35 -4.35
CA ARG A 312 -3.93 -3.24 -5.06
C ARG A 312 -5.34 -3.60 -5.56
N MET A 313 -5.69 -4.88 -5.69
CA MET A 313 -7.02 -5.33 -6.10
C MET A 313 -8.06 -5.40 -4.97
N GLU A 314 -7.72 -4.98 -3.77
CA GLU A 314 -8.58 -5.04 -2.59
C GLU A 314 -9.96 -4.38 -2.78
N ALA A 315 -10.01 -3.19 -3.40
CA ALA A 315 -11.29 -2.51 -3.65
C ALA A 315 -12.18 -3.28 -4.64
N CYS A 316 -11.60 -3.88 -5.68
CA CYS A 316 -12.33 -4.72 -6.63
C CYS A 316 -12.84 -5.99 -5.97
N PHE A 317 -11.99 -6.65 -5.19
CA PHE A 317 -12.34 -7.84 -4.41
C PHE A 317 -13.47 -7.56 -3.42
N ALA A 318 -13.33 -6.49 -2.62
CA ALA A 318 -14.35 -6.07 -1.66
C ALA A 318 -15.69 -5.80 -2.34
N THR A 319 -15.68 -5.08 -3.47
CA THR A 319 -16.88 -4.76 -4.24
C THR A 319 -17.62 -6.00 -4.73
N ILE A 320 -16.90 -6.92 -5.39
CA ILE A 320 -17.50 -8.17 -5.92
C ILE A 320 -18.04 -9.02 -4.77
N THR A 321 -17.28 -9.12 -3.67
CA THR A 321 -17.69 -9.89 -2.48
C THR A 321 -18.95 -9.30 -1.83
N VAL A 322 -19.03 -7.98 -1.69
CA VAL A 322 -20.20 -7.32 -1.08
C VAL A 322 -21.43 -7.43 -1.98
N VAL A 323 -21.31 -7.08 -3.26
CA VAL A 323 -22.47 -6.97 -4.16
C VAL A 323 -22.97 -8.35 -4.59
N ILE A 324 -22.08 -9.20 -5.09
CA ILE A 324 -22.44 -10.52 -5.59
C ILE A 324 -22.51 -11.52 -4.43
N GLY A 325 -21.44 -11.63 -3.65
CA GLY A 325 -21.37 -12.57 -2.52
C GLY A 325 -22.44 -12.30 -1.46
N GLY A 326 -22.64 -11.02 -1.09
CA GLY A 326 -23.67 -10.60 -0.15
C GLY A 326 -25.08 -11.04 -0.57
N THR A 327 -25.37 -11.10 -1.87
CA THR A 327 -26.64 -11.61 -2.41
C THR A 327 -26.81 -13.10 -2.11
N PHE A 328 -25.82 -13.93 -2.47
CA PHE A 328 -25.88 -15.38 -2.26
C PHE A 328 -25.90 -15.76 -0.79
N LEU A 329 -25.10 -15.09 0.04
CA LEU A 329 -25.10 -15.31 1.49
C LEU A 329 -26.46 -14.96 2.11
N SER A 330 -27.07 -13.84 1.72
CA SER A 330 -28.38 -13.44 2.24
C SER A 330 -29.50 -14.40 1.84
N GLU A 331 -29.49 -14.86 0.59
CA GLU A 331 -30.45 -15.83 0.11
C GLU A 331 -30.33 -17.19 0.84
N THR A 332 -29.07 -17.65 1.03
CA THR A 332 -28.82 -18.92 1.70
C THR A 332 -29.15 -18.83 3.19
N THR A 333 -28.75 -17.76 3.88
CA THR A 333 -29.08 -17.56 5.30
C THR A 333 -30.60 -17.46 5.51
N SER A 334 -31.35 -16.83 4.60
CA SER A 334 -32.82 -16.79 4.66
C SER A 334 -33.46 -18.17 4.53
N THR A 335 -32.93 -19.00 3.65
CA THR A 335 -33.39 -20.38 3.43
C THR A 335 -33.09 -21.25 4.66
N VAL A 336 -31.84 -21.23 5.13
CA VAL A 336 -31.41 -21.98 6.32
C VAL A 336 -32.20 -21.55 7.55
N ARG A 337 -32.42 -20.25 7.75
CA ARG A 337 -33.23 -19.74 8.85
C ARG A 337 -34.64 -20.27 8.83
N LYS A 338 -35.27 -20.31 7.65
CA LYS A 338 -36.64 -20.89 7.50
C LYS A 338 -36.66 -22.39 7.84
N GLN A 339 -35.69 -23.16 7.37
CA GLN A 339 -35.56 -24.59 7.67
C GLN A 339 -35.32 -24.87 9.15
N ILE A 340 -34.43 -24.10 9.80
CA ILE A 340 -34.16 -24.24 11.23
C ILE A 340 -35.38 -23.84 12.05
N ALA A 341 -36.05 -22.74 11.70
CA ALA A 341 -37.24 -22.28 12.39
C ALA A 341 -38.39 -23.29 12.30
N SER A 342 -38.54 -24.00 11.16
CA SER A 342 -39.54 -25.04 11.00
C SER A 342 -39.20 -26.34 11.74
N ARG A 343 -37.91 -26.63 11.97
CA ARG A 343 -37.44 -27.89 12.57
C ARG A 343 -37.32 -27.86 14.08
N TYR A 344 -36.97 -26.68 14.68
CA TYR A 344 -36.59 -26.56 16.07
C TYR A 344 -37.47 -25.60 16.90
N GLU A 345 -38.61 -25.11 16.37
CA GLU A 345 -39.51 -24.16 17.06
C GLU A 345 -38.78 -23.00 17.78
N ILE A 346 -37.74 -22.45 17.16
CA ILE A 346 -36.93 -21.43 17.79
C ILE A 346 -37.77 -20.19 18.12
N SER A 347 -37.86 -19.87 19.37
CA SER A 347 -38.63 -18.73 19.84
C SER A 347 -38.10 -17.42 19.24
N SER A 348 -39.00 -16.52 18.91
CA SER A 348 -38.67 -15.16 18.41
C SER A 348 -37.73 -14.40 19.35
N ARG A 349 -37.74 -14.71 20.64
CA ARG A 349 -36.83 -14.12 21.66
C ARG A 349 -35.37 -14.54 21.42
N HIS A 350 -35.07 -15.82 21.10
CA HIS A 350 -33.73 -16.29 20.86
C HIS A 350 -33.16 -15.67 19.54
N LEU A 351 -34.00 -15.52 18.52
CA LEU A 351 -33.60 -14.85 17.28
C LEU A 351 -33.32 -13.36 17.50
N ALA A 352 -34.12 -12.68 18.33
CA ALA A 352 -33.90 -11.29 18.70
C ALA A 352 -32.62 -11.12 19.52
N PHE A 353 -32.37 -12.01 20.49
CA PHE A 353 -31.13 -12.01 21.28
C PHE A 353 -29.91 -12.22 20.41
N ALA A 354 -29.92 -13.20 19.51
CA ALA A 354 -28.80 -13.44 18.57
C ALA A 354 -28.54 -12.23 17.66
N ALA A 355 -29.61 -11.56 17.19
CA ALA A 355 -29.48 -10.35 16.38
C ALA A 355 -28.86 -9.19 17.18
N ILE A 356 -29.34 -8.97 18.41
CA ILE A 356 -28.79 -7.93 19.30
C ILE A 356 -27.31 -8.23 19.62
N ALA A 357 -26.97 -9.46 19.98
CA ALA A 357 -25.59 -9.86 20.25
C ALA A 357 -24.68 -9.63 19.05
N SER A 358 -25.13 -9.99 17.83
CA SER A 358 -24.38 -9.75 16.58
C SER A 358 -24.18 -8.26 16.30
N ILE A 359 -25.23 -7.45 16.46
CA ILE A 359 -25.14 -5.99 16.29
C ILE A 359 -24.19 -5.37 17.30
N SER A 360 -24.30 -5.79 18.59
CA SER A 360 -23.40 -5.32 19.65
C SER A 360 -21.94 -5.68 19.37
N LEU A 361 -21.68 -6.91 18.89
CA LEU A 361 -20.34 -7.34 18.52
C LEU A 361 -19.78 -6.49 17.37
N ILE A 362 -20.54 -6.30 16.30
CA ILE A 362 -20.13 -5.49 15.14
C ILE A 362 -19.87 -4.06 15.58
N THR A 363 -20.76 -3.46 16.38
CA THR A 363 -20.61 -2.09 16.87
C THR A 363 -19.37 -1.96 17.76
N SER A 364 -19.09 -2.94 18.62
CA SER A 364 -17.89 -2.95 19.45
C SER A 364 -16.62 -3.03 18.61
N VAL A 365 -16.55 -3.95 17.65
CA VAL A 365 -15.39 -4.07 16.72
C VAL A 365 -15.16 -2.76 15.97
N VAL A 366 -16.20 -2.17 15.39
CA VAL A 366 -16.10 -0.90 14.66
C VAL A 366 -15.72 0.24 15.60
N GLY A 367 -16.26 0.26 16.81
CA GLY A 367 -15.93 1.27 17.83
C GLY A 367 -14.45 1.24 18.22
N PHE A 368 -13.91 0.05 18.49
CA PHE A 368 -12.48 -0.10 18.78
C PHE A 368 -11.59 0.27 17.59
N ARG A 369 -11.92 -0.19 16.38
CA ARG A 369 -11.16 0.17 15.17
C ARG A 369 -11.25 1.67 14.86
N GLY A 370 -12.42 2.27 15.01
CA GLY A 370 -12.60 3.71 14.87
C GLY A 370 -11.80 4.51 15.88
N HIS A 371 -11.78 4.06 17.15
CA HIS A 371 -10.93 4.63 18.18
C HIS A 371 -9.46 4.54 17.80
N ASP A 372 -8.99 3.37 17.35
CA ASP A 372 -7.58 3.16 16.94
C ASP A 372 -7.18 4.03 15.74
N LEU A 373 -8.11 4.32 14.81
CA LEU A 373 -7.88 5.28 13.72
C LEU A 373 -7.74 6.71 14.25
N VAL A 374 -8.73 7.19 15.04
CA VAL A 374 -8.78 8.58 15.51
C VAL A 374 -7.63 8.90 16.48
N THR A 375 -7.20 7.92 17.29
CA THR A 375 -6.04 8.05 18.19
C THR A 375 -4.70 7.83 17.49
N ASN A 376 -4.69 7.61 16.19
CA ASN A 376 -3.50 7.30 15.40
C ASN A 376 -2.80 5.96 15.73
N ARG A 377 -3.36 5.12 16.58
CA ARG A 377 -2.77 3.83 16.94
C ARG A 377 -2.45 2.99 15.67
N VAL A 378 -3.40 2.92 14.72
CA VAL A 378 -3.21 2.19 13.45
C VAL A 378 -2.03 2.74 12.65
N TYR A 379 -1.92 4.06 12.56
CA TYR A 379 -0.89 4.71 11.75
C TYR A 379 0.48 4.70 12.40
N LEU A 380 0.56 4.79 13.73
CA LEU A 380 1.83 4.81 14.44
C LEU A 380 2.39 3.41 14.69
N SER A 381 1.56 2.36 14.70
CA SER A 381 2.02 0.97 14.83
C SER A 381 2.35 0.30 13.50
N ALA A 382 1.79 0.78 12.39
CA ALA A 382 1.99 0.16 11.08
C ALA A 382 3.30 0.62 10.45
N PRO A 383 4.10 -0.30 9.87
CA PRO A 383 5.20 0.07 9.01
C PRO A 383 4.63 0.72 7.74
N PHE A 384 5.32 1.71 7.21
CA PHE A 384 4.96 2.42 5.97
C PHE A 384 3.63 3.20 6.05
N ALA A 385 3.18 3.58 7.24
CA ALA A 385 2.03 4.47 7.38
C ALA A 385 2.44 5.93 7.18
N PHE A 386 2.47 6.37 5.92
CA PHE A 386 2.81 7.76 5.56
C PHE A 386 1.70 8.76 5.88
N SER A 387 0.68 8.36 6.60
CA SER A 387 -0.47 9.18 6.96
C SER A 387 -0.71 9.13 8.47
N ILE A 388 -1.43 10.12 8.97
CA ILE A 388 -2.02 10.13 10.30
C ILE A 388 -3.48 10.53 10.18
N PHE A 389 -4.33 10.24 11.18
CA PHE A 389 -5.70 10.69 11.19
C PHE A 389 -5.79 12.22 11.19
N GLY A 390 -6.68 12.76 10.34
CA GLY A 390 -6.91 14.18 10.19
C GLY A 390 -6.66 14.69 8.78
N ALA A 391 -6.80 15.99 8.57
CA ALA A 391 -6.63 16.61 7.27
C ALA A 391 -5.29 17.35 7.16
N GLY A 392 -4.75 17.46 5.94
CA GLY A 392 -3.54 18.18 5.63
C GLY A 392 -2.41 17.31 5.09
N GLN A 393 -1.22 17.85 5.02
CA GLN A 393 -0.04 17.14 4.55
C GLN A 393 0.55 16.24 5.64
N SER A 394 1.03 15.08 5.26
CA SER A 394 1.73 14.15 6.15
C SER A 394 3.15 14.65 6.48
N PRO A 395 3.65 14.37 7.68
CA PRO A 395 4.95 14.89 8.15
C PRO A 395 6.18 14.09 7.67
N TRP A 396 6.11 13.33 6.58
CA TRP A 396 7.26 12.56 6.09
C TRP A 396 8.11 13.32 5.05
N ALA A 397 7.54 14.36 4.45
CA ALA A 397 8.13 15.05 3.30
C ALA A 397 9.35 15.89 3.71
N PRO A 398 10.44 15.93 2.90
CA PRO A 398 11.65 16.68 3.19
C PRO A 398 11.50 18.19 2.87
N GLU A 399 10.51 18.85 3.50
CA GLU A 399 10.17 20.26 3.22
C GLU A 399 11.33 21.21 3.55
N GLY A 400 12.02 20.99 4.66
CA GLY A 400 13.18 21.79 5.07
C GLY A 400 14.31 21.71 4.04
N ALA A 401 14.59 20.50 3.56
CA ALA A 401 15.59 20.25 2.52
C ALA A 401 15.24 20.94 1.19
N ALA A 402 13.98 20.87 0.77
CA ALA A 402 13.51 21.51 -0.45
C ALA A 402 13.59 23.06 -0.33
N ALA A 403 13.15 23.61 0.80
CA ALA A 403 13.25 25.04 1.06
C ALA A 403 14.72 25.52 1.06
N PHE A 404 15.64 24.72 1.63
CA PHE A 404 17.07 24.99 1.60
C PHE A 404 17.64 25.00 0.17
N VAL A 405 17.28 24.01 -0.65
CA VAL A 405 17.71 23.94 -2.07
C VAL A 405 17.30 25.18 -2.85
N LEU A 406 16.06 25.65 -2.66
CA LEU A 406 15.54 26.86 -3.30
C LEU A 406 16.23 28.13 -2.78
N LYS A 407 16.39 28.25 -1.46
CA LYS A 407 16.99 29.42 -0.81
C LYS A 407 18.45 29.64 -1.22
N GLU A 408 19.24 28.57 -1.21
CA GLU A 408 20.66 28.62 -1.53
C GLU A 408 20.95 28.50 -3.04
N GLN A 409 19.91 28.36 -3.88
CA GLN A 409 19.99 28.26 -5.35
C GLN A 409 21.03 27.19 -5.79
N LEU A 410 20.93 25.99 -5.22
CA LEU A 410 21.88 24.91 -5.48
C LEU A 410 21.87 24.46 -6.95
N PRO A 411 22.89 23.72 -7.42
CA PRO A 411 22.93 23.22 -8.81
C PRO A 411 21.70 22.44 -9.23
N ARG A 412 21.20 22.67 -10.45
CA ARG A 412 19.86 22.28 -10.91
C ARG A 412 19.62 20.80 -11.06
N ASN A 413 20.58 20.03 -11.57
CA ASN A 413 20.39 18.59 -11.76
C ASN A 413 20.51 17.89 -10.42
N LEU A 414 19.36 17.61 -9.85
CA LEU A 414 19.20 17.11 -8.49
C LEU A 414 18.93 15.61 -8.53
N PHE A 415 19.71 14.83 -7.77
CA PHE A 415 19.37 13.44 -7.49
C PHE A 415 18.49 13.36 -6.24
N HIS A 416 17.51 12.47 -6.26
CA HIS A 416 16.69 12.14 -5.09
C HIS A 416 16.23 10.68 -5.19
N ASP A 417 15.73 10.15 -4.08
CA ASP A 417 15.13 8.80 -4.06
C ASP A 417 13.78 8.77 -4.79
N PHE A 418 13.39 7.57 -5.24
CA PHE A 418 12.15 7.36 -6.01
C PHE A 418 10.89 7.87 -5.29
N ASN A 419 10.80 7.64 -3.97
CA ASN A 419 9.63 8.03 -3.20
C ASN A 419 9.48 9.56 -3.07
N SER A 420 10.60 10.28 -3.08
CA SER A 420 10.61 11.74 -3.04
C SER A 420 10.28 12.42 -4.37
N GLY A 421 10.25 11.67 -5.50
CA GLY A 421 10.11 12.24 -6.83
C GLY A 421 8.85 13.09 -7.01
N GLY A 422 7.69 12.58 -6.62
CA GLY A 422 6.45 13.36 -6.68
C GLY A 422 6.51 14.65 -5.86
N PHE A 423 7.13 14.60 -4.66
CA PHE A 423 7.35 15.78 -3.83
C PHE A 423 8.27 16.80 -4.51
N VAL A 424 9.36 16.36 -5.13
CA VAL A 424 10.31 17.20 -5.88
C VAL A 424 9.62 17.87 -7.07
N VAL A 425 8.89 17.10 -7.88
CA VAL A 425 8.14 17.64 -9.02
C VAL A 425 7.14 18.71 -8.58
N TRP A 426 6.43 18.49 -7.46
CA TRP A 426 5.44 19.46 -6.98
C TRP A 426 6.06 20.75 -6.45
N ASN A 427 7.09 20.63 -5.62
CA ASN A 427 7.63 21.76 -4.85
C ASN A 427 8.78 22.48 -5.57
N LEU A 428 9.56 21.78 -6.41
CA LEU A 428 10.79 22.34 -6.99
C LEU A 428 10.70 22.58 -8.50
N SER A 429 9.77 21.93 -9.24
CA SER A 429 9.60 22.19 -10.66
C SER A 429 8.91 23.55 -10.90
N PRO A 430 9.32 24.31 -11.95
CA PRO A 430 10.28 23.98 -13.01
C PRO A 430 11.74 24.35 -12.71
N ALA A 431 12.04 24.93 -11.55
CA ALA A 431 13.42 25.38 -11.23
C ALA A 431 14.39 24.19 -11.18
N TYR A 432 13.97 23.07 -10.61
CA TYR A 432 14.74 21.83 -10.50
C TYR A 432 13.98 20.71 -11.21
N PRO A 433 14.51 20.18 -12.30
CA PRO A 433 13.90 19.04 -12.98
C PRO A 433 14.11 17.76 -12.16
N ASP A 434 13.15 16.85 -12.29
CA ASP A 434 13.08 15.59 -11.58
C ASP A 434 14.10 14.55 -12.10
N TYR A 435 14.62 13.69 -11.21
CA TYR A 435 15.44 12.54 -11.59
C TYR A 435 14.57 11.32 -11.92
N ILE A 436 13.62 10.98 -11.04
CA ILE A 436 12.71 9.85 -11.17
C ILE A 436 11.50 10.03 -10.26
N ASP A 437 10.31 9.64 -10.70
CA ASP A 437 9.10 9.66 -9.88
C ASP A 437 8.18 8.47 -10.14
N GLY A 438 7.04 8.42 -9.44
CA GLY A 438 6.06 7.34 -9.49
C GLY A 438 5.39 7.08 -10.84
N ARG A 439 5.58 7.93 -11.84
CA ARG A 439 5.02 7.72 -13.20
C ARG A 439 5.58 6.47 -13.89
N SER A 440 6.70 5.96 -13.47
CA SER A 440 7.37 4.71 -13.89
C SER A 440 7.57 4.53 -15.41
N VAL A 441 6.52 4.67 -16.22
CA VAL A 441 6.54 4.43 -17.68
C VAL A 441 7.55 5.30 -18.42
N PRO A 442 7.67 6.62 -18.20
CA PRO A 442 8.67 7.45 -18.87
C PRO A 442 10.11 7.03 -18.56
N PHE A 443 10.36 6.54 -17.36
CA PHE A 443 11.71 6.25 -16.86
C PHE A 443 12.19 4.84 -17.21
N GLY A 444 11.26 3.90 -17.37
CA GLY A 444 11.59 2.49 -17.52
C GLY A 444 12.16 1.88 -16.23
N GLY A 445 12.20 0.56 -16.18
CA GLY A 445 12.60 -0.14 -14.96
C GLY A 445 14.09 -0.08 -14.67
N SER A 446 14.94 0.11 -15.67
CA SER A 446 16.39 0.19 -15.48
C SER A 446 16.79 1.39 -14.62
N LEU A 447 16.12 2.54 -14.78
CA LEU A 447 16.41 3.73 -13.98
C LEU A 447 15.94 3.56 -12.53
N LEU A 448 14.79 2.93 -12.32
CA LEU A 448 14.29 2.63 -10.96
C LEU A 448 15.27 1.71 -10.21
N MET A 449 15.75 0.66 -10.86
CA MET A 449 16.75 -0.22 -10.28
C MET A 449 18.06 0.50 -9.98
N ARG A 450 18.51 1.34 -10.90
CA ARG A 450 19.72 2.13 -10.71
C ARG A 450 19.59 3.09 -9.54
N ASN A 451 18.46 3.79 -9.42
CA ASN A 451 18.17 4.67 -8.27
C ASN A 451 18.28 3.91 -6.94
N SER A 452 17.62 2.75 -6.82
CA SER A 452 17.67 1.93 -5.61
C SER A 452 19.08 1.40 -5.33
N SER A 453 19.79 0.92 -6.35
CA SER A 453 21.16 0.39 -6.20
C SER A 453 22.16 1.47 -5.78
N LEU A 454 22.04 2.70 -6.28
CA LEU A 454 22.92 3.81 -5.90
C LEU A 454 22.76 4.19 -4.43
N LEU A 455 21.53 4.15 -3.89
CA LEU A 455 21.25 4.48 -2.50
C LEU A 455 21.87 3.48 -1.49
N GLU A 456 22.21 2.28 -1.94
CA GLU A 456 22.87 1.25 -1.13
C GLU A 456 24.40 1.31 -1.21
N GLN A 457 24.97 2.16 -2.08
CA GLN A 457 26.41 2.25 -2.32
C GLN A 457 27.01 3.47 -1.65
N SER A 458 28.32 3.38 -1.35
CA SER A 458 29.10 4.55 -0.91
C SER A 458 29.05 5.65 -1.96
N LEU A 459 28.91 6.91 -1.53
CA LEU A 459 28.94 8.09 -2.41
C LEU A 459 30.28 8.27 -3.12
N ASP A 460 31.36 7.64 -2.63
CA ASP A 460 32.67 7.64 -3.27
C ASP A 460 32.85 6.51 -4.29
N SER A 461 31.82 5.70 -4.54
CA SER A 461 31.88 4.59 -5.49
C SER A 461 31.99 5.06 -6.95
N GLU A 462 32.53 4.19 -7.81
CA GLU A 462 32.62 4.45 -9.25
C GLU A 462 31.21 4.58 -9.88
N ALA A 463 30.24 3.83 -9.38
CA ALA A 463 28.87 3.91 -9.86
C ALA A 463 28.25 5.30 -9.62
N TRP A 464 28.48 5.89 -8.43
CA TRP A 464 28.04 7.26 -8.16
C TRP A 464 28.77 8.29 -8.99
N ARG A 465 30.09 8.13 -9.16
CA ARG A 465 30.89 9.03 -10.00
C ARG A 465 30.37 9.02 -11.43
N SER A 466 30.22 7.83 -12.01
CA SER A 466 29.72 7.65 -13.39
C SER A 466 28.31 8.24 -13.59
N GLU A 467 27.39 8.02 -12.63
CA GLU A 467 26.03 8.58 -12.73
C GLU A 467 26.05 10.10 -12.64
N ALA A 468 26.80 10.64 -11.69
CA ALA A 468 26.90 12.08 -11.47
C ALA A 468 27.56 12.80 -12.66
N ASP A 469 28.62 12.22 -13.25
CA ASP A 469 29.29 12.78 -14.41
C ASP A 469 28.41 12.73 -15.67
N THR A 470 27.76 11.57 -15.92
CA THR A 470 26.90 11.38 -17.08
C THR A 470 25.72 12.32 -17.10
N ARG A 471 25.12 12.61 -15.93
CA ARG A 471 23.90 13.39 -15.80
C ARG A 471 24.12 14.82 -15.26
N GLY A 472 25.35 15.18 -14.97
CA GLY A 472 25.69 16.49 -14.40
C GLY A 472 25.08 16.72 -13.01
N ILE A 473 25.02 15.66 -12.17
CA ILE A 473 24.43 15.73 -10.84
C ILE A 473 25.47 16.29 -9.85
N ASN A 474 25.13 17.43 -9.26
CA ASN A 474 25.98 18.07 -8.24
C ASN A 474 25.24 18.33 -6.93
N THR A 475 23.92 18.10 -6.90
CA THR A 475 23.07 18.25 -5.72
C THR A 475 22.32 16.94 -5.47
N MET A 476 22.19 16.53 -4.22
CA MET A 476 21.40 15.38 -3.80
C MET A 476 20.44 15.81 -2.69
N LEU A 477 19.16 15.52 -2.82
CA LEU A 477 18.13 15.71 -1.81
C LEU A 477 17.56 14.35 -1.45
N LEU A 478 17.63 13.96 -0.19
CA LEU A 478 17.19 12.65 0.28
C LEU A 478 16.15 12.80 1.39
N SER A 479 15.12 11.97 1.37
CA SER A 479 14.24 11.83 2.52
C SER A 479 14.96 11.04 3.62
N MET A 480 14.85 11.54 4.85
CA MET A 480 15.38 10.93 6.07
C MET A 480 14.26 10.27 6.89
N ASP A 481 13.07 10.13 6.35
CA ASP A 481 12.02 9.36 7.00
C ASP A 481 12.40 7.87 6.99
N PHE A 482 12.32 7.21 8.14
CA PHE A 482 12.76 5.82 8.31
C PHE A 482 11.89 4.82 7.51
N GLU A 483 10.69 5.23 7.12
CA GLU A 483 9.78 4.41 6.31
C GLU A 483 9.86 4.75 4.81
N ALA A 484 10.16 6.00 4.48
CA ALA A 484 10.11 6.48 3.09
C ALA A 484 11.40 6.20 2.30
N GLY A 485 12.56 6.10 2.98
CA GLY A 485 13.84 6.10 2.29
C GLY A 485 14.85 5.05 2.74
N ASN A 486 15.52 4.43 1.76
CA ASN A 486 16.72 3.60 2.03
C ASN A 486 17.94 4.47 2.43
N ALA A 487 17.88 5.77 2.16
CA ALA A 487 18.97 6.70 2.37
C ALA A 487 19.36 6.87 3.84
N LEU A 488 18.42 6.76 4.77
CA LEU A 488 18.70 6.87 6.20
C LEU A 488 19.73 5.83 6.67
N ARG A 489 19.65 4.59 6.20
CA ARG A 489 20.60 3.51 6.56
C ARG A 489 22.03 3.82 6.11
N SER A 490 22.17 4.55 5.01
CA SER A 490 23.46 4.91 4.43
C SER A 490 23.98 6.28 4.91
N LEU A 491 23.18 7.03 5.68
CA LEU A 491 23.49 8.42 6.06
C LEU A 491 24.85 8.55 6.74
N GLY A 492 25.22 7.65 7.66
CA GLY A 492 26.51 7.68 8.34
C GLY A 492 27.66 7.64 7.35
N SER A 493 27.64 6.69 6.40
CA SER A 493 28.65 6.58 5.35
C SER A 493 28.63 7.77 4.38
N TYR A 494 27.46 8.37 4.16
CA TYR A 494 27.30 9.55 3.31
C TYR A 494 27.89 10.81 3.94
N CYS A 495 27.75 10.94 5.25
CA CYS A 495 28.36 12.05 5.99
C CYS A 495 29.89 12.02 5.99
N ASP A 496 30.47 10.82 5.91
CA ASP A 496 31.93 10.61 5.87
C ASP A 496 32.51 10.58 4.42
N ALA A 497 31.67 10.74 3.38
CA ALA A 497 32.09 10.70 1.99
C ALA A 497 33.09 11.83 1.63
N ARG A 498 34.02 11.52 0.70
CA ARG A 498 35.06 12.50 0.27
C ARG A 498 34.60 13.35 -0.91
N GLN A 499 33.83 12.76 -1.83
CA GLN A 499 33.37 13.43 -3.05
C GLN A 499 32.07 14.21 -2.86
N TRP A 500 31.39 14.02 -1.74
CA TRP A 500 30.15 14.69 -1.40
C TRP A 500 30.24 15.27 0.02
N ARG A 501 29.59 16.40 0.25
CA ARG A 501 29.53 17.04 1.57
C ARG A 501 28.08 17.29 1.96
N PRO A 502 27.70 16.94 3.19
CA PRO A 502 26.40 17.33 3.74
C PRO A 502 26.38 18.86 3.91
N VAL A 503 25.28 19.48 3.45
CA VAL A 503 25.07 20.92 3.55
C VAL A 503 23.78 21.27 4.29
N PHE A 504 22.91 20.29 4.48
CA PHE A 504 21.68 20.41 5.26
C PHE A 504 21.27 19.05 5.82
N LEU A 505 20.79 19.03 7.06
CA LEU A 505 20.20 17.85 7.70
C LEU A 505 19.17 18.29 8.73
N ASP A 506 17.93 17.79 8.58
CA ASP A 506 16.89 17.87 9.60
C ASP A 506 16.26 16.47 9.84
N ALA A 507 15.19 16.41 10.63
CA ALA A 507 14.54 15.13 10.96
C ALA A 507 13.87 14.42 9.75
N PHE A 508 13.68 15.09 8.62
CA PHE A 508 12.97 14.55 7.46
C PHE A 508 13.74 14.63 6.15
N GLY A 509 14.85 15.38 6.10
CA GLY A 509 15.60 15.55 4.86
C GLY A 509 17.07 15.85 5.05
N ALA A 510 17.87 15.45 4.07
CA ALA A 510 19.28 15.78 3.96
C ALA A 510 19.60 16.29 2.56
N VAL A 511 20.54 17.25 2.47
CA VAL A 511 21.07 17.74 1.19
C VAL A 511 22.58 17.58 1.18
N PHE A 512 23.10 17.05 0.07
CA PHE A 512 24.52 16.90 -0.18
C PHE A 512 24.92 17.64 -1.44
N LEU A 513 26.10 18.23 -1.43
CA LEU A 513 26.76 18.83 -2.59
C LEU A 513 27.98 18.03 -3.00
N ARG A 514 28.12 17.78 -4.30
CA ARG A 514 29.30 17.15 -4.87
C ARG A 514 30.48 18.14 -4.84
N VAL A 515 31.66 17.66 -4.49
CA VAL A 515 32.91 18.45 -4.44
C VAL A 515 33.54 18.47 -5.82
N VAL A 516 33.23 19.50 -6.58
CA VAL A 516 33.76 19.75 -7.93
C VAL A 516 34.10 21.25 -8.05
N PRO A 517 34.93 21.68 -9.01
CA PRO A 517 35.31 23.12 -9.13
C PRO A 517 34.12 24.07 -9.14
N ALA A 518 32.99 23.68 -9.75
CA ALA A 518 31.79 24.51 -9.85
C ALA A 518 31.02 24.66 -8.54
N THR A 519 31.26 23.82 -7.51
CA THR A 519 30.55 23.83 -6.24
C THR A 519 31.46 24.11 -5.05
N THR A 520 32.77 24.30 -5.26
CA THR A 520 33.74 24.45 -4.18
C THR A 520 33.36 25.55 -3.21
N ASP A 521 33.03 26.76 -3.69
CA ASP A 521 32.64 27.90 -2.84
C ASP A 521 31.35 27.64 -2.06
N LEU A 522 30.35 26.98 -2.69
CA LEU A 522 29.12 26.58 -2.03
C LEU A 522 29.39 25.57 -0.92
N VAL A 523 30.23 24.56 -1.19
CA VAL A 523 30.62 23.56 -0.20
C VAL A 523 31.33 24.22 0.99
N HIS A 524 32.32 25.08 0.73
CA HIS A 524 33.02 25.79 1.83
C HIS A 524 32.08 26.62 2.69
N ARG A 525 31.09 27.25 2.10
CA ARG A 525 30.15 28.13 2.81
C ARG A 525 29.07 27.33 3.57
N LEU A 526 28.60 26.19 3.02
CA LEU A 526 27.38 25.51 3.47
C LEU A 526 27.63 24.18 4.18
N GLN A 527 28.85 23.59 4.05
CA GLN A 527 29.11 22.27 4.64
C GLN A 527 28.84 22.25 6.14
N ILE A 528 28.25 21.15 6.57
CA ILE A 528 27.98 20.85 7.97
C ILE A 528 28.66 19.55 8.37
N ASP A 529 28.82 19.34 9.66
CA ASP A 529 29.19 18.04 10.22
C ASP A 529 27.92 17.38 10.78
N CYS A 530 27.52 16.23 10.20
CA CYS A 530 26.33 15.51 10.65
C CYS A 530 26.38 15.16 12.15
N LYS A 531 27.56 14.95 12.70
CA LYS A 531 27.75 14.62 14.12
C LYS A 531 27.52 15.79 15.07
N THR A 532 27.43 17.02 14.54
CA THR A 532 27.23 18.23 15.37
C THR A 532 25.87 18.90 15.15
N VAL A 533 25.07 18.41 14.16
CA VAL A 533 23.73 18.95 13.87
C VAL A 533 22.84 18.84 15.10
N GLN A 534 22.17 19.93 15.45
CA GLN A 534 21.24 19.98 16.56
C GLN A 534 19.79 19.84 16.03
N PHE A 535 19.05 18.92 16.61
CA PHE A 535 17.62 18.77 16.34
C PHE A 535 16.84 19.52 17.41
N ALA A 536 16.11 20.56 17.03
CA ALA A 536 15.20 21.24 17.94
C ALA A 536 14.10 20.28 18.44
N ASP A 537 13.47 20.57 19.56
CA ASP A 537 12.29 19.83 19.97
C ASP A 537 11.11 20.18 19.03
N PRO A 538 10.21 19.23 18.74
CA PRO A 538 9.05 19.49 17.90
C PRO A 538 8.16 20.57 18.52
N PRO A 539 7.53 21.45 17.71
CA PRO A 539 6.66 22.50 18.23
C PRO A 539 5.56 21.94 19.14
N PRO A 540 5.31 22.53 20.32
CA PRO A 540 4.23 22.06 21.21
C PRO A 540 2.84 22.11 20.58
N THR A 541 2.66 22.93 19.54
CA THR A 541 1.42 23.06 18.78
C THR A 541 1.21 21.93 17.77
N ALA A 542 2.25 21.14 17.48
CA ALA A 542 2.12 19.98 16.61
C ALA A 542 1.28 18.88 17.29
N SER A 543 0.49 18.13 16.51
CA SER A 543 -0.24 16.98 17.05
C SER A 543 0.74 15.95 17.64
N THR A 544 0.28 15.19 18.63
CA THR A 544 1.08 14.12 19.27
C THR A 544 1.66 13.13 18.26
N ALA A 545 0.93 12.81 17.20
CA ALA A 545 1.42 11.93 16.14
C ALA A 545 2.55 12.59 15.33
N LYS A 546 2.50 13.90 15.05
CA LYS A 546 3.58 14.63 14.40
C LYS A 546 4.81 14.72 15.30
N GLN A 547 4.61 14.99 16.59
CA GLN A 547 5.70 15.01 17.57
C GLN A 547 6.39 13.63 17.66
N PHE A 548 5.61 12.55 17.72
CA PHE A 548 6.14 11.18 17.72
C PHE A 548 7.04 10.93 16.50
N ARG A 549 6.52 11.21 15.29
CA ARG A 549 7.27 11.01 14.05
C ARG A 549 8.57 11.81 14.03
N TYR A 550 8.51 13.06 14.42
CA TYR A 550 9.70 13.91 14.49
C TYR A 550 10.76 13.34 15.44
N LEU A 551 10.35 12.98 16.67
CA LEU A 551 11.26 12.43 17.67
C LEU A 551 11.87 11.10 17.25
N LEU A 552 11.06 10.23 16.64
CA LEU A 552 11.52 8.94 16.13
C LEU A 552 12.56 9.12 15.02
N ASN A 553 12.28 9.96 14.02
CA ASN A 553 13.22 10.23 12.94
C ASN A 553 14.51 10.88 13.44
N ALA A 554 14.42 11.93 14.26
CA ALA A 554 15.59 12.58 14.83
C ALA A 554 16.43 11.61 15.69
N GLY A 555 15.76 10.78 16.52
CA GLY A 555 16.44 9.74 17.30
C GLY A 555 17.14 8.72 16.41
N THR A 556 16.50 8.27 15.34
CA THR A 556 17.08 7.30 14.39
C THR A 556 18.28 7.89 13.64
N ILE A 557 18.18 9.15 13.21
CA ILE A 557 19.31 9.85 12.58
C ILE A 557 20.50 9.90 13.54
N LEU A 558 20.25 10.24 14.81
CA LEU A 558 21.29 10.29 15.84
C LEU A 558 21.96 8.92 16.06
N VAL A 559 21.21 7.81 16.00
CA VAL A 559 21.80 6.46 16.04
C VAL A 559 22.75 6.25 14.85
N VAL A 560 22.32 6.63 13.65
CA VAL A 560 23.09 6.39 12.41
C VAL A 560 24.35 7.23 12.35
N VAL A 561 24.37 8.42 12.98
CA VAL A 561 25.58 9.28 13.08
C VAL A 561 26.36 9.08 14.39
N ASP A 562 26.12 7.98 15.10
CA ASP A 562 26.83 7.53 16.30
C ASP A 562 26.69 8.45 17.52
N ARG A 563 25.57 9.18 17.65
CA ARG A 563 25.23 9.99 18.82
C ARG A 563 24.22 9.24 19.70
N ASN A 564 24.59 8.04 20.14
CA ASN A 564 23.67 7.06 20.72
C ASN A 564 23.01 7.53 22.04
N ALA A 565 23.72 8.27 22.91
CA ALA A 565 23.16 8.77 24.16
C ALA A 565 22.02 9.79 23.92
N GLU A 566 22.22 10.73 22.99
CA GLU A 566 21.19 11.69 22.61
C GLU A 566 20.03 11.02 21.87
N ALA A 567 20.34 9.97 21.07
CA ALA A 567 19.33 9.16 20.40
C ALA A 567 18.37 8.52 21.40
N ILE A 568 18.90 7.90 22.46
CA ILE A 568 18.09 7.29 23.53
C ILE A 568 17.16 8.34 24.16
N GLU A 569 17.66 9.53 24.49
CA GLU A 569 16.83 10.60 25.04
C GLU A 569 15.63 10.95 24.15
N ARG A 570 15.87 11.07 22.83
CA ARG A 570 14.83 11.36 21.83
C ARG A 570 13.85 10.22 21.66
N LEU A 571 14.35 8.99 21.59
CA LEU A 571 13.53 7.79 21.42
C LEU A 571 12.67 7.51 22.68
N GLU A 572 13.18 7.80 23.88
CA GLU A 572 12.37 7.73 25.11
C GLU A 572 11.27 8.80 25.15
N LYS A 573 11.54 10.02 24.62
CA LYS A 573 10.48 11.02 24.45
C LYS A 573 9.40 10.52 23.49
N ALA A 574 9.79 9.86 22.40
CA ALA A 574 8.86 9.24 21.45
C ALA A 574 8.06 8.09 22.10
N GLU A 575 8.73 7.21 22.85
CA GLU A 575 8.11 6.08 23.55
C GLU A 575 7.03 6.53 24.54
N ARG A 576 7.23 7.63 25.26
CA ARG A 576 6.21 8.20 26.15
C ARG A 576 4.96 8.64 25.41
N ILE A 577 5.04 8.96 24.13
CA ILE A 577 3.88 9.29 23.27
C ILE A 577 3.21 8.01 22.77
N PHE A 578 4.01 7.08 22.25
CA PHE A 578 3.50 5.83 21.67
C PHE A 578 4.55 4.72 21.73
N ALA A 579 4.36 3.76 22.65
CA ALA A 579 5.30 2.67 22.89
C ALA A 579 5.14 1.46 21.97
N GLU A 580 4.01 1.34 21.24
CA GLU A 580 3.72 0.14 20.44
C GLU A 580 4.25 0.26 18.98
N ASN A 581 5.39 0.93 18.78
CA ASN A 581 6.04 1.03 17.48
C ASN A 581 7.29 0.15 17.43
N ALA A 582 7.32 -0.84 16.54
CA ALA A 582 8.43 -1.79 16.46
C ALA A 582 9.75 -1.13 16.03
N PHE A 583 9.70 -0.13 15.16
CA PHE A 583 10.91 0.55 14.71
C PHE A 583 11.54 1.41 15.79
N LEU A 584 10.74 1.99 16.68
CA LEU A 584 11.21 2.69 17.88
C LEU A 584 12.11 1.77 18.73
N HIS A 585 11.62 0.57 19.05
CA HIS A 585 12.36 -0.41 19.85
C HIS A 585 13.58 -0.96 19.10
N TYR A 586 13.47 -1.13 17.77
CA TYR A 586 14.64 -1.46 16.96
C TYR A 586 15.73 -0.39 17.06
N ALA A 587 15.39 0.88 16.87
CA ALA A 587 16.34 1.99 16.97
C ALA A 587 16.98 2.11 18.37
N LYS A 588 16.17 1.94 19.44
CA LYS A 588 16.68 1.88 20.81
C LYS A 588 17.65 0.70 21.01
N GLY A 589 17.28 -0.48 20.51
CA GLY A 589 18.14 -1.67 20.57
C GLY A 589 19.49 -1.43 19.90
N VAL A 590 19.52 -0.80 18.70
CA VAL A 590 20.77 -0.45 18.02
C VAL A 590 21.59 0.53 18.84
N ALA A 591 20.98 1.60 19.36
CA ALA A 591 21.69 2.60 20.18
C ALA A 591 22.31 1.98 21.43
N LEU A 592 21.54 1.14 22.16
CA LEU A 592 22.03 0.46 23.37
C LEU A 592 23.17 -0.51 23.06
N GLY A 593 23.07 -1.25 21.96
CA GLY A 593 24.13 -2.15 21.50
C GLY A 593 25.42 -1.39 21.18
N ASN A 594 25.33 -0.26 20.47
CA ASN A 594 26.46 0.62 20.17
C ASN A 594 27.11 1.21 21.44
N MET A 595 26.33 1.42 22.51
CA MET A 595 26.81 1.92 23.79
C MET A 595 27.40 0.83 24.70
N GLY A 596 27.36 -0.44 24.29
CA GLY A 596 27.90 -1.57 25.06
C GLY A 596 26.94 -2.13 26.12
N PHE A 597 25.62 -1.97 25.91
CA PHE A 597 24.57 -2.55 26.76
C PHE A 597 23.84 -3.71 26.04
N PRO A 598 24.48 -4.88 25.86
CA PRO A 598 23.94 -5.97 25.04
C PRO A 598 22.62 -6.56 25.59
N GLU A 599 22.47 -6.67 26.89
CA GLU A 599 21.25 -7.21 27.53
C GLU A 599 20.02 -6.30 27.29
N ASP A 600 20.22 -5.01 27.41
CA ASP A 600 19.15 -4.02 27.14
C ASP A 600 18.85 -3.94 25.64
N SER A 601 19.86 -4.05 24.79
CA SER A 601 19.72 -4.14 23.34
C SER A 601 18.89 -5.37 22.93
N GLU A 602 19.21 -6.55 23.47
CA GLU A 602 18.46 -7.79 23.23
C GLU A 602 16.98 -7.63 23.62
N ARG A 603 16.70 -7.03 24.80
CA ARG A 603 15.35 -6.79 25.28
C ARG A 603 14.56 -5.91 24.33
N GLU A 604 15.12 -4.82 23.85
CA GLU A 604 14.47 -3.90 22.91
C GLU A 604 14.22 -4.58 21.55
N PHE A 605 15.16 -5.36 21.02
CA PHE A 605 14.95 -6.14 19.80
C PHE A 605 13.89 -7.22 19.95
N LEU A 606 13.76 -7.86 21.13
CA LEU A 606 12.69 -8.82 21.40
C LEU A 606 11.31 -8.13 21.42
N ILE A 607 11.19 -6.93 22.01
CA ILE A 607 9.95 -6.13 21.98
C ILE A 607 9.62 -5.78 20.53
N SER A 608 10.58 -5.26 19.75
CA SER A 608 10.41 -4.94 18.34
C SER A 608 9.93 -6.16 17.52
N THR A 609 10.58 -7.30 17.71
CA THR A 609 10.22 -8.57 17.03
C THR A 609 8.81 -9.04 17.40
N LYS A 610 8.38 -8.86 18.65
CA LYS A 610 7.03 -9.20 19.11
C LYS A 610 5.97 -8.27 18.50
N LEU A 611 6.26 -6.99 18.35
CA LEU A 611 5.39 -6.01 17.69
C LEU A 611 5.28 -6.28 16.17
N GLY A 612 6.32 -6.88 15.56
CA GLY A 612 6.18 -7.63 14.31
C GLY A 612 6.13 -6.81 13.03
N SER A 613 6.61 -5.58 13.02
CA SER A 613 6.48 -4.69 11.85
C SER A 613 7.71 -4.59 10.94
N THR A 614 8.90 -5.07 11.36
CA THR A 614 10.12 -5.01 10.57
C THR A 614 10.90 -6.33 10.63
N ASP A 615 11.66 -6.64 9.56
CA ASP A 615 12.59 -7.76 9.54
C ASP A 615 13.96 -7.39 10.15
N ASP A 616 14.18 -6.11 10.48
CA ASP A 616 15.48 -5.60 10.97
C ASP A 616 15.80 -6.11 12.38
N ALA A 617 14.83 -6.09 13.29
CA ALA A 617 15.06 -6.56 14.66
C ALA A 617 15.33 -8.07 14.75
N PRO A 618 14.59 -8.97 14.06
CA PRO A 618 14.96 -10.38 13.95
C PRO A 618 16.37 -10.62 13.39
N VAL A 619 16.77 -9.84 12.39
CA VAL A 619 18.12 -9.93 11.81
C VAL A 619 19.19 -9.45 12.80
N ALA A 620 18.91 -8.38 13.55
CA ALA A 620 19.82 -7.89 14.59
C ALA A 620 19.99 -8.94 15.71
N LEU A 621 18.89 -9.51 16.21
CA LEU A 621 18.91 -10.60 17.20
C LEU A 621 19.67 -11.81 16.68
N ALA A 622 19.43 -12.23 15.44
CA ALA A 622 20.13 -13.36 14.85
C ALA A 622 21.65 -13.14 14.81
N ARG A 623 22.10 -11.93 14.46
CA ARG A 623 23.53 -11.57 14.49
C ARG A 623 24.12 -11.58 15.90
N MET A 624 23.38 -11.10 16.90
CA MET A 624 23.79 -11.16 18.31
C MET A 624 23.93 -12.61 18.76
N TYR A 625 22.92 -13.44 18.50
CA TYR A 625 22.95 -14.85 18.88
C TYR A 625 24.03 -15.66 18.13
N ASP A 626 24.31 -15.31 16.86
CA ASP A 626 25.43 -15.89 16.11
C ASP A 626 26.78 -15.56 16.76
N HIS A 627 26.97 -14.29 17.13
CA HIS A 627 28.18 -13.83 17.82
C HIS A 627 28.40 -14.56 19.16
N ASP A 628 27.32 -14.79 19.92
CA ASP A 628 27.35 -15.40 21.24
C ASP A 628 27.32 -16.96 21.18
N GLY A 629 27.23 -17.56 19.98
CA GLY A 629 27.11 -19.00 19.79
C GLY A 629 25.76 -19.59 20.17
N ARG A 630 24.75 -18.76 20.35
CA ARG A 630 23.35 -19.13 20.71
C ARG A 630 22.56 -19.54 19.46
N TYR A 631 23.06 -20.53 18.72
CA TYR A 631 22.53 -20.93 17.41
C TYR A 631 21.09 -21.43 17.42
N ALA A 632 20.65 -22.06 18.52
CA ALA A 632 19.28 -22.54 18.64
C ALA A 632 18.25 -21.38 18.69
N GLU A 633 18.58 -20.33 19.43
CA GLU A 633 17.76 -19.11 19.54
C GLU A 633 17.81 -18.32 18.23
N GLU A 634 18.97 -18.25 17.57
CA GLU A 634 19.12 -17.68 16.23
C GLU A 634 18.17 -18.35 15.23
N ALA A 635 18.16 -19.67 15.16
CA ALA A 635 17.30 -20.44 14.26
C ALA A 635 15.81 -20.19 14.56
N GLN A 636 15.43 -20.13 15.84
CA GLN A 636 14.05 -19.91 16.28
C GLN A 636 13.56 -18.50 15.86
N VAL A 637 14.36 -17.48 16.06
CA VAL A 637 14.02 -16.09 15.69
C VAL A 637 13.89 -15.97 14.18
N LEU A 638 14.86 -16.45 13.42
CA LEU A 638 14.85 -16.40 11.95
C LEU A 638 13.66 -17.15 11.36
N LYS A 639 13.32 -18.33 11.88
CA LYS A 639 12.17 -19.12 11.44
C LYS A 639 10.86 -18.37 11.67
N SER A 640 10.68 -17.85 12.90
CA SER A 640 9.48 -17.08 13.25
C SER A 640 9.34 -15.80 12.42
N ALA A 641 10.44 -15.12 12.13
CA ALA A 641 10.45 -13.92 11.27
C ALA A 641 10.14 -14.29 9.81
N ALA A 642 10.75 -15.34 9.25
CA ALA A 642 10.52 -15.77 7.88
C ALA A 642 9.07 -16.19 7.60
N ASP A 643 8.37 -16.74 8.59
CA ASP A 643 6.96 -17.12 8.48
C ASP A 643 6.03 -15.88 8.40
N ARG A 644 6.47 -14.73 8.91
CA ARG A 644 5.70 -13.47 8.94
C ARG A 644 6.11 -12.48 7.86
N ALA A 645 7.38 -12.50 7.45
CA ALA A 645 7.95 -11.54 6.50
C ALA A 645 7.27 -11.58 5.13
N SER A 646 7.10 -10.44 4.52
CA SER A 646 6.64 -10.33 3.12
C SER A 646 7.70 -10.80 2.12
N ARG A 647 8.98 -10.67 2.47
CA ARG A 647 10.14 -11.05 1.65
C ARG A 647 11.16 -11.89 2.43
N PRO A 648 10.86 -13.16 2.73
CA PRO A 648 11.65 -13.97 3.66
C PRO A 648 12.91 -14.59 3.07
N HIS A 649 13.24 -14.37 1.81
CA HIS A 649 14.33 -15.07 1.11
C HIS A 649 15.68 -14.91 1.83
N TRP A 650 16.02 -13.71 2.33
CA TRP A 650 17.22 -13.50 3.14
C TRP A 650 17.15 -14.18 4.50
N LEU A 651 15.98 -14.16 5.14
CA LEU A 651 15.77 -14.83 6.43
C LEU A 651 15.91 -16.34 6.29
N TYR A 652 15.38 -16.94 5.21
CA TYR A 652 15.59 -18.36 4.92
C TYR A 652 17.04 -18.69 4.57
N LEU A 653 17.78 -17.79 3.89
CA LEU A 653 19.21 -17.96 3.65
C LEU A 653 19.98 -17.97 4.96
N MET A 654 19.70 -17.05 5.88
CA MET A 654 20.33 -17.02 7.22
C MET A 654 19.94 -18.26 8.03
N LEU A 655 18.66 -18.64 8.02
CA LEU A 655 18.17 -19.86 8.68
C LEU A 655 18.91 -21.11 8.17
N GLY A 656 19.10 -21.25 6.86
CA GLY A 656 19.85 -22.36 6.30
C GLY A 656 21.32 -22.40 6.79
N LYS A 657 21.94 -21.24 6.94
CA LYS A 657 23.32 -21.15 7.46
C LYS A 657 23.41 -21.56 8.93
N VAL A 658 22.49 -21.13 9.78
CA VAL A 658 22.51 -21.50 11.20
C VAL A 658 22.14 -22.97 11.42
N GLU A 659 21.19 -23.51 10.64
CA GLU A 659 20.86 -24.97 10.71
C GLU A 659 22.06 -25.85 10.34
N LEU A 660 22.92 -25.40 9.42
CA LEU A 660 24.20 -26.08 9.16
C LEU A 660 25.13 -26.04 10.38
N LYS A 661 25.23 -24.94 11.11
CA LYS A 661 26.02 -24.83 12.34
C LYS A 661 25.50 -25.77 13.44
N LEU A 662 24.18 -25.97 13.51
CA LEU A 662 23.52 -26.88 14.42
C LEU A 662 23.65 -28.38 13.99
N GLY A 663 24.20 -28.66 12.80
CA GLY A 663 24.32 -30.02 12.25
C GLY A 663 23.01 -30.59 11.68
N HIS A 664 21.98 -29.74 11.48
CA HIS A 664 20.67 -30.13 10.96
C HIS A 664 20.63 -29.99 9.43
N ALA A 665 21.36 -30.84 8.71
CA ALA A 665 21.55 -30.75 7.27
C ALA A 665 20.23 -30.75 6.46
N ASP A 666 19.24 -31.56 6.85
CA ASP A 666 17.95 -31.63 6.16
C ASP A 666 17.14 -30.32 6.32
N LEU A 667 17.15 -29.74 7.53
CA LEU A 667 16.48 -28.45 7.79
C LEU A 667 17.19 -27.31 7.06
N ALA A 668 18.51 -27.35 7.00
CA ALA A 668 19.31 -26.38 6.25
C ALA A 668 18.99 -26.44 4.74
N LEU A 669 18.94 -27.65 4.16
CA LEU A 669 18.57 -27.82 2.75
C LEU A 669 17.17 -27.28 2.45
N ALA A 670 16.20 -27.62 3.31
CA ALA A 670 14.83 -27.13 3.18
C ALA A 670 14.76 -25.58 3.27
N ALA A 671 15.54 -24.96 4.16
CA ALA A 671 15.60 -23.50 4.29
C ALA A 671 16.23 -22.86 3.03
N PHE A 672 17.31 -23.38 2.47
CA PHE A 672 17.90 -22.87 1.23
C PHE A 672 16.98 -23.04 0.02
N GLN A 673 16.24 -24.16 -0.08
CA GLN A 673 15.22 -24.35 -1.12
C GLN A 673 14.08 -23.31 -1.00
N LYS A 674 13.65 -23.01 0.22
CA LYS A 674 12.68 -21.92 0.45
C LYS A 674 13.26 -20.56 0.10
N ALA A 675 14.51 -20.27 0.47
CA ALA A 675 15.19 -19.03 0.10
C ALA A 675 15.19 -18.83 -1.42
N GLU A 676 15.50 -19.86 -2.19
CA GLU A 676 15.48 -19.82 -3.65
C GLU A 676 14.06 -19.61 -4.20
N LYS A 677 13.09 -20.40 -3.71
CA LYS A 677 11.69 -20.34 -4.15
C LYS A 677 11.07 -18.97 -3.91
N GLU A 678 11.33 -18.39 -2.75
CA GLU A 678 10.80 -17.09 -2.33
C GLU A 678 11.65 -15.92 -2.82
N SER A 679 12.76 -16.20 -3.53
CA SER A 679 13.65 -15.17 -4.05
C SER A 679 12.94 -14.35 -5.14
N PRO A 680 12.96 -13.02 -5.01
CA PRO A 680 12.45 -12.13 -6.06
C PRO A 680 13.40 -12.03 -7.26
N PHE A 681 14.64 -12.47 -7.13
CA PHE A 681 15.69 -12.30 -8.14
C PHE A 681 15.54 -13.33 -9.27
N ARG A 682 14.54 -13.13 -10.13
CA ARG A 682 14.36 -13.95 -11.34
C ARG A 682 15.04 -13.25 -12.53
N GLY A 683 16.22 -13.75 -12.93
CA GLY A 683 16.97 -13.26 -14.10
C GLY A 683 18.38 -12.77 -13.76
N GLU A 684 19.23 -12.65 -14.80
CA GLU A 684 20.68 -12.39 -14.68
C GLU A 684 21.06 -10.93 -14.37
N ALA A 685 20.09 -10.02 -14.30
CA ALA A 685 20.34 -8.57 -14.35
C ALA A 685 20.74 -7.90 -13.02
N TYR A 686 20.84 -8.63 -11.91
CA TYR A 686 21.06 -8.03 -10.57
C TYR A 686 22.32 -8.58 -9.91
N SER A 687 23.28 -7.70 -9.57
CA SER A 687 24.47 -8.07 -8.80
C SER A 687 24.11 -8.71 -7.45
N LEU A 688 23.18 -8.11 -6.70
CA LEU A 688 22.63 -8.68 -5.47
C LEU A 688 21.96 -10.03 -5.67
N GLY A 689 21.24 -10.20 -6.77
CA GLY A 689 20.63 -11.48 -7.12
C GLY A 689 21.65 -12.57 -7.47
N THR A 690 22.78 -12.21 -8.07
CA THR A 690 23.88 -13.15 -8.38
C THR A 690 24.56 -13.57 -7.09
N GLU A 691 24.85 -12.65 -6.20
CA GLU A 691 25.45 -12.96 -4.90
C GLU A 691 24.53 -13.83 -4.04
N PHE A 692 23.24 -13.48 -3.96
CA PHE A 692 22.24 -14.26 -3.23
C PHE A 692 22.17 -15.70 -3.76
N ARG A 693 22.04 -15.89 -5.09
CA ARG A 693 22.00 -17.22 -5.70
C ARG A 693 23.28 -18.03 -5.42
N SER A 694 24.44 -17.39 -5.53
CA SER A 694 25.71 -18.04 -5.21
C SER A 694 25.76 -18.53 -3.77
N GLN A 695 25.28 -17.72 -2.82
CA GLN A 695 25.22 -18.13 -1.41
C GLN A 695 24.22 -19.26 -1.17
N VAL A 696 23.06 -19.24 -1.83
CA VAL A 696 22.04 -20.30 -1.73
C VAL A 696 22.59 -21.61 -2.29
N GLU A 697 23.20 -21.60 -3.47
CA GLU A 697 23.77 -22.81 -4.10
C GLU A 697 24.91 -23.41 -3.26
N ALA A 698 25.84 -22.59 -2.80
CA ALA A 698 26.91 -23.03 -1.90
C ALA A 698 26.35 -23.62 -0.59
N GLY A 699 25.26 -23.05 -0.07
CA GLY A 699 24.57 -23.58 1.10
C GLY A 699 23.92 -24.93 0.86
N LYS A 700 23.20 -25.10 -0.26
CA LYS A 700 22.60 -26.37 -0.64
C LYS A 700 23.66 -27.49 -0.79
N GLN A 701 24.77 -27.17 -1.48
CA GLN A 701 25.86 -28.13 -1.67
C GLN A 701 26.42 -28.61 -0.34
N ARG A 702 26.72 -27.69 0.59
CA ARG A 702 27.20 -28.03 1.94
C ARG A 702 26.21 -28.89 2.73
N ALA A 703 24.91 -28.60 2.62
CA ALA A 703 23.87 -29.39 3.27
C ALA A 703 23.81 -30.81 2.73
N MET A 704 23.87 -31.00 1.40
CA MET A 704 23.88 -32.29 0.76
C MET A 704 25.15 -33.12 1.13
N GLU A 705 26.33 -32.48 1.15
CA GLU A 705 27.57 -33.12 1.59
C GLU A 705 27.52 -33.59 3.05
N SER A 706 26.85 -32.78 3.92
CA SER A 706 26.68 -33.14 5.34
C SER A 706 25.69 -34.30 5.54
N THR A 707 24.65 -34.39 4.70
CA THR A 707 23.69 -35.51 4.72
C THR A 707 24.33 -36.81 4.23
N SER A 708 25.21 -36.74 3.23
CA SER A 708 25.90 -37.94 2.68
C SER A 708 26.98 -38.50 3.60
N LYS A 709 27.42 -37.75 4.61
CA LYS A 709 28.43 -38.19 5.60
C LYS A 709 27.83 -38.83 6.87
N LYS A 710 26.51 -38.71 7.06
CA LYS A 710 25.74 -39.42 8.08
C LYS A 710 25.18 -40.73 7.53
#